data_21e03026b72d9473ab6caf6e367f3adc
#
_entry.id   21e03026b72d9473ab6caf6e367f3adc
#
_cell.length_a   1.000
_cell.length_b   1.000
_cell.length_c   1.000
_cell.angle_alpha   90.00
_cell.angle_beta   90.00
_cell.angle_gamma   90.00
#
_symmetry.space_group_name_H-M   'P 1'
#
loop_
_entity.id
_entity.type
_entity.pdbx_description
1 polymer ?
#
loop_
_entity_poly.entity_id
_entity_poly.type
_entity_poly.pdbx_seq_one_letter_code
_entity_poly.pdbx_strand_id
1 'polypeptide(L)'
;MKLLKIAAVVITVLLLTGVAVVVYVVLTFDSAWIKQEAAQAVLAKTGRTLAVDGELKLKFWPSLGVNIGKARLTEHNSQQQFAALNSAQLSVRALPLLSKQIIVDSVALDGAVITLVRDRNGHLNIDDLLGGKKDDTASSAPEFDVAGIHITNAQLTWRDERAGKTLTISDLDCSTGHAVGTKEGISVDGLKVDTTGKLDTDNVSLALEIPAFSRKGENIHAAKVVIRAALNGAARNATASLDIHDIDGTLQALKVGGLVLDIEAKVGDKSLRGNIKTPLALDIEQRIVTLPDITGSFDVELPGLPTRLLKLPIKGRIKSEYGKPAVSGNLSTAFDESHIDARFNIIGASPPVIGVELNIDKLNVDKYLPPVSAAPAKTVKSGDDHIDLSALKSINASGSLHVGELQVNNIKARDVRMTFKAAHGNVSIAPHSADLYGGHLNGAVSISVAGNHIALNESLRGIDVQPLLQDAAGKDIVEGRGDVMLDIATHGDTVAALKKTVSGSARAVLRDGAIKGINIAQSLRTAKAKLSGGSAQQEASATDKTDFSELSASFKIVNGVAHNDDLVAKSPFLRLGGAGDIDIGNSRIDYLLKASVVSTAAGQGGKEADSLKGLTLPVHVTGPLEKPSFKLELASMVSDSTKARIEDKKQEIKQQAQDKVKDKLKGLFNK
;
A
#
# COMPACT_ATOMS: atom_id res chain seq x y z
N MET A 1 89.83 -12.93 -3.67
CA MET A 1 89.84 -11.51 -3.37
C MET A 1 89.92 -10.57 -4.63
N LYS A 2 90.59 -10.90 -5.74
CA LYS A 2 90.59 -10.06 -6.94
C LYS A 2 89.27 -9.92 -7.65
N LEU A 3 88.41 -11.04 -7.77
CA LEU A 3 87.11 -11.03 -8.37
C LEU A 3 86.07 -10.18 -7.59
N LEU A 4 86.10 -10.20 -6.24
CA LEU A 4 85.23 -9.36 -5.42
C LEU A 4 85.53 -7.87 -5.58
N LYS A 5 86.80 -7.49 -5.74
CA LYS A 5 87.20 -6.07 -5.99
C LYS A 5 86.78 -5.59 -7.39
N ILE A 6 86.83 -6.47 -8.40
CA ILE A 6 86.36 -6.14 -9.76
C ILE A 6 84.83 -6.02 -9.77
N ALA A 7 84.09 -6.92 -9.12
CA ALA A 7 82.62 -6.83 -8.98
C ALA A 7 82.20 -5.55 -8.24
N ALA A 8 82.89 -5.17 -7.15
CA ALA A 8 82.64 -3.92 -6.44
C ALA A 8 82.87 -2.69 -7.28
N VAL A 9 83.97 -2.64 -8.08
CA VAL A 9 84.26 -1.54 -8.98
C VAL A 9 83.23 -1.44 -10.12
N VAL A 10 82.79 -2.57 -10.69
CA VAL A 10 81.77 -2.58 -11.74
C VAL A 10 80.40 -2.12 -11.18
N ILE A 11 80.01 -2.54 -10.01
CA ILE A 11 78.80 -2.07 -9.34
C ILE A 11 78.85 -0.59 -9.01
N THR A 12 80.01 -0.12 -8.54
CA THR A 12 80.20 1.33 -8.26
C THR A 12 80.13 2.15 -9.54
N VAL A 13 80.72 1.71 -10.65
CA VAL A 13 80.63 2.42 -11.95
C VAL A 13 79.21 2.39 -12.48
N LEU A 14 78.53 1.31 -12.37
CA LEU A 14 77.05 1.20 -12.76
C LEU A 14 76.19 2.16 -11.92
N LEU A 15 76.43 2.23 -10.60
CA LEU A 15 75.75 3.15 -9.72
C LEU A 15 76.04 4.61 -10.05
N LEU A 16 77.32 4.95 -10.27
CA LEU A 16 77.73 6.30 -10.67
C LEU A 16 77.20 6.72 -12.05
N THR A 17 77.14 5.79 -13.02
CA THR A 17 76.53 6.02 -14.31
C THR A 17 74.99 6.19 -14.16
N GLY A 18 74.38 5.40 -13.35
CA GLY A 18 72.92 5.53 -13.03
C GLY A 18 72.64 6.92 -12.40
N VAL A 19 73.42 7.34 -11.42
CA VAL A 19 73.27 8.65 -10.79
C VAL A 19 73.52 9.76 -11.81
N ALA A 20 74.55 9.67 -12.66
CA ALA A 20 74.87 10.67 -13.70
C ALA A 20 73.65 10.77 -14.72
N VAL A 21 73.08 9.67 -15.12
CA VAL A 21 71.88 9.67 -16.00
C VAL A 21 70.70 10.35 -15.30
N VAL A 22 70.49 10.04 -14.04
CA VAL A 22 69.41 10.71 -13.26
C VAL A 22 69.65 12.18 -13.13
N VAL A 23 70.87 12.60 -12.79
CA VAL A 23 71.20 13.99 -12.70
C VAL A 23 71.10 14.70 -14.05
N TYR A 24 71.50 14.08 -15.14
CA TYR A 24 71.35 14.62 -16.51
C TYR A 24 69.86 14.81 -16.84
N VAL A 25 69.00 13.82 -16.61
CA VAL A 25 67.53 13.91 -16.85
C VAL A 25 66.94 15.02 -16.00
N VAL A 26 67.36 15.17 -14.73
CA VAL A 26 66.82 16.21 -13.83
C VAL A 26 67.26 17.60 -14.32
N LEU A 27 68.51 17.78 -14.79
CA LEU A 27 69.01 19.04 -15.26
C LEU A 27 68.43 19.43 -16.64
N THR A 28 68.05 18.47 -17.47
CA THR A 28 67.50 18.71 -18.80
C THR A 28 65.97 18.69 -18.85
N PHE A 29 65.34 18.42 -17.74
CA PHE A 29 63.88 18.32 -17.65
C PHE A 29 63.23 19.71 -17.79
N ASP A 30 62.62 19.99 -18.93
CA ASP A 30 61.83 21.19 -19.17
C ASP A 30 60.35 20.93 -18.89
N SER A 31 59.90 21.29 -17.69
CA SER A 31 58.51 21.14 -17.27
C SER A 31 57.56 22.04 -18.06
N ALA A 32 58.01 23.19 -18.56
CA ALA A 32 57.17 24.13 -19.31
C ALA A 32 56.83 23.57 -20.70
N TRP A 33 57.86 23.02 -21.39
CA TRP A 33 57.64 22.38 -22.69
C TRP A 33 56.65 21.19 -22.60
N ILE A 34 56.80 20.32 -21.60
CA ILE A 34 55.89 19.16 -21.40
C ILE A 34 54.46 19.61 -21.14
N LYS A 35 54.24 20.63 -20.32
CA LYS A 35 52.91 21.19 -20.05
C LYS A 35 52.28 21.75 -21.32
N GLN A 36 53.03 22.45 -22.14
CA GLN A 36 52.55 23.03 -23.39
C GLN A 36 52.17 21.96 -24.41
N GLU A 37 53.02 20.94 -24.58
CA GLU A 37 52.74 19.82 -25.50
C GLU A 37 51.53 19.03 -25.07
N ALA A 38 51.40 18.72 -23.77
CA ALA A 38 50.22 18.07 -23.22
C ALA A 38 48.92 18.87 -23.45
N ALA A 39 48.98 20.20 -23.23
CA ALA A 39 47.83 21.08 -23.47
C ALA A 39 47.40 21.10 -24.93
N GLN A 40 48.38 21.18 -25.88
CA GLN A 40 48.14 21.13 -27.32
C GLN A 40 47.55 19.79 -27.76
N ALA A 41 48.06 18.68 -27.24
CA ALA A 41 47.57 17.34 -27.55
C ALA A 41 46.14 17.12 -27.06
N VAL A 42 45.80 17.58 -25.85
CA VAL A 42 44.46 17.53 -25.30
C VAL A 42 43.51 18.39 -26.14
N LEU A 43 43.89 19.63 -26.44
CA LEU A 43 43.08 20.52 -27.25
C LEU A 43 42.78 19.94 -28.63
N ALA A 44 43.82 19.43 -29.31
CA ALA A 44 43.68 18.85 -30.64
C ALA A 44 42.77 17.60 -30.68
N LYS A 45 42.79 16.77 -29.62
CA LYS A 45 42.04 15.52 -29.57
C LYS A 45 40.61 15.68 -29.03
N THR A 46 40.41 16.62 -28.11
CA THR A 46 39.14 16.70 -27.34
C THR A 46 38.43 18.05 -27.49
N GLY A 47 39.05 19.06 -28.09
CA GLY A 47 38.50 20.41 -28.13
C GLY A 47 38.47 21.10 -26.74
N ARG A 48 39.14 20.53 -25.74
CA ARG A 48 39.16 21.03 -24.36
C ARG A 48 40.53 21.64 -24.03
N THR A 49 40.55 22.70 -23.23
CA THR A 49 41.78 23.33 -22.79
C THR A 49 42.24 22.70 -21.48
N LEU A 50 43.46 22.14 -21.48
CA LEU A 50 44.15 21.67 -20.28
C LEU A 50 45.10 22.79 -19.79
N ALA A 51 44.92 23.20 -18.54
CA ALA A 51 45.84 24.09 -17.84
C ALA A 51 46.50 23.35 -16.67
N VAL A 52 47.82 23.30 -16.63
CA VAL A 52 48.59 22.71 -15.54
C VAL A 52 49.26 23.85 -14.76
N ASP A 53 48.54 24.35 -13.75
CA ASP A 53 48.98 25.51 -12.95
C ASP A 53 50.01 25.11 -11.89
N GLY A 54 50.00 23.86 -11.44
CA GLY A 54 50.91 23.34 -10.44
C GLY A 54 52.28 22.95 -10.98
N GLU A 55 53.18 22.65 -10.09
CA GLU A 55 54.53 22.17 -10.45
C GLU A 55 54.43 20.74 -11.02
N LEU A 56 55.26 20.45 -12.01
CA LEU A 56 55.49 19.11 -12.53
C LEU A 56 56.85 18.64 -11.99
N LYS A 57 56.85 17.60 -11.13
CA LYS A 57 58.05 17.07 -10.47
C LYS A 57 58.29 15.64 -10.89
N LEU A 58 59.54 15.28 -11.14
CA LEU A 58 59.98 13.92 -11.35
C LEU A 58 60.48 13.32 -10.02
N LYS A 59 60.11 12.04 -9.79
CA LYS A 59 60.63 11.22 -8.69
C LYS A 59 61.43 10.06 -9.31
N PHE A 60 62.61 9.76 -8.80
CA PHE A 60 63.52 8.79 -9.43
C PHE A 60 63.77 7.55 -8.60
N TRP A 61 63.53 7.59 -7.30
CA TRP A 61 63.79 6.46 -6.42
C TRP A 61 62.77 6.39 -5.22
N PRO A 62 62.28 5.22 -4.80
CA PRO A 62 62.53 3.86 -5.33
C PRO A 62 61.75 3.55 -6.62
N SER A 63 60.76 4.36 -7.00
CA SER A 63 59.97 4.31 -8.25
C SER A 63 60.23 5.56 -9.09
N LEU A 64 60.19 5.37 -10.39
CA LEU A 64 60.18 6.47 -11.34
C LEU A 64 58.79 7.04 -11.41
N GLY A 65 58.62 8.32 -11.14
CA GLY A 65 57.25 8.89 -11.08
C GLY A 65 57.19 10.33 -11.57
N VAL A 66 55.99 10.69 -11.98
CA VAL A 66 55.63 12.07 -12.33
C VAL A 66 54.54 12.50 -11.34
N ASN A 67 54.79 13.64 -10.68
CA ASN A 67 53.79 14.31 -9.86
C ASN A 67 53.39 15.60 -10.58
N ILE A 68 52.10 15.71 -10.88
CA ILE A 68 51.44 16.85 -11.50
C ILE A 68 50.69 17.59 -10.40
N GLY A 69 51.01 18.85 -10.16
CA GLY A 69 50.28 19.69 -9.24
C GLY A 69 48.89 20.07 -9.80
N LYS A 70 48.34 21.18 -9.34
CA LYS A 70 47.01 21.63 -9.75
C LYS A 70 46.85 21.67 -11.26
N ALA A 71 45.79 21.05 -11.75
CA ALA A 71 45.41 21.04 -13.15
C ALA A 71 43.92 21.25 -13.33
N ARG A 72 43.53 21.84 -14.44
CA ARG A 72 42.15 22.13 -14.82
C ARG A 72 41.92 21.74 -16.28
N LEU A 73 40.70 21.21 -16.53
CA LEU A 73 40.21 20.86 -17.87
C LEU A 73 38.89 21.59 -18.10
N THR A 74 38.75 22.23 -19.27
CA THR A 74 37.52 22.94 -19.61
C THR A 74 36.48 22.01 -20.25
N GLU A 75 35.25 22.50 -20.35
CA GLU A 75 34.23 21.91 -21.20
C GLU A 75 34.63 21.97 -22.68
N HIS A 76 34.01 21.08 -23.50
CA HIS A 76 34.26 21.05 -24.94
C HIS A 76 33.95 22.41 -25.59
N ASN A 77 34.91 22.97 -26.30
CA ASN A 77 34.80 24.27 -26.96
C ASN A 77 34.31 25.44 -26.05
N SER A 78 34.64 25.41 -24.76
CA SER A 78 34.18 26.36 -23.76
C SER A 78 35.35 26.73 -22.81
N GLN A 79 35.19 27.87 -22.11
CA GLN A 79 36.09 28.26 -21.01
C GLN A 79 35.58 27.80 -19.63
N GLN A 80 34.38 27.18 -19.56
CA GLN A 80 33.84 26.68 -18.30
C GLN A 80 34.64 25.47 -17.83
N GLN A 81 34.87 25.38 -16.52
CA GLN A 81 35.59 24.26 -15.91
C GLN A 81 34.74 23.02 -15.93
N PHE A 82 35.20 21.96 -16.57
CA PHE A 82 34.64 20.61 -16.52
C PHE A 82 35.19 19.81 -15.35
N ALA A 83 36.53 19.79 -15.24
CA ALA A 83 37.23 19.06 -14.20
C ALA A 83 38.43 19.84 -13.67
N ALA A 84 38.80 19.60 -12.43
CA ALA A 84 40.02 20.07 -11.80
C ALA A 84 40.56 19.00 -10.87
N LEU A 85 41.85 19.10 -10.52
CA LEU A 85 42.47 18.26 -9.50
C LEU A 85 43.56 19.07 -8.76
N ASN A 86 43.82 18.69 -7.50
CA ASN A 86 44.87 19.26 -6.69
C ASN A 86 46.24 18.64 -7.03
N SER A 87 46.26 17.32 -7.16
CA SER A 87 47.46 16.61 -7.61
C SER A 87 47.15 15.29 -8.29
N ALA A 88 48.01 14.88 -9.22
CA ALA A 88 48.04 13.55 -9.80
C ALA A 88 49.43 12.97 -9.73
N GLN A 89 49.58 11.74 -9.31
CA GLN A 89 50.85 11.04 -9.26
C GLN A 89 50.73 9.73 -10.04
N LEU A 90 51.67 9.51 -10.93
CA LEU A 90 51.87 8.24 -11.61
C LEU A 90 53.31 7.79 -11.31
N SER A 91 53.46 6.54 -10.80
CA SER A 91 54.77 5.97 -10.56
C SER A 91 54.92 4.57 -11.11
N VAL A 92 56.09 4.24 -11.62
CA VAL A 92 56.45 2.92 -12.15
C VAL A 92 57.65 2.37 -11.40
N ARG A 93 57.69 1.05 -11.19
CA ARG A 93 58.82 0.40 -10.50
C ARG A 93 60.08 0.49 -11.35
N ALA A 94 61.16 0.98 -10.78
CA ALA A 94 62.42 1.21 -11.48
C ALA A 94 63.14 -0.12 -11.86
N LEU A 95 63.17 -1.12 -10.98
CA LEU A 95 63.86 -2.39 -11.21
C LEU A 95 63.28 -3.24 -12.35
N PRO A 96 61.95 -3.43 -12.46
CA PRO A 96 61.34 -4.15 -13.59
C PRO A 96 61.60 -3.52 -14.95
N LEU A 97 61.77 -2.20 -15.03
CA LEU A 97 62.10 -1.53 -16.29
C LEU A 97 63.43 -1.99 -16.88
N LEU A 98 64.40 -2.43 -16.06
CA LEU A 98 65.64 -3.02 -16.54
C LEU A 98 65.43 -4.31 -17.32
N SER A 99 64.31 -5.01 -17.04
CA SER A 99 63.85 -6.22 -17.74
C SER A 99 62.81 -5.93 -18.81
N LYS A 100 62.63 -4.65 -19.21
CA LYS A 100 61.61 -4.18 -20.17
C LYS A 100 60.17 -4.44 -19.74
N GLN A 101 59.93 -4.61 -18.44
CA GLN A 101 58.60 -4.73 -17.87
C GLN A 101 58.13 -3.42 -17.29
N ILE A 102 57.00 -2.91 -17.71
CA ILE A 102 56.37 -1.69 -17.17
C ILE A 102 55.38 -2.11 -16.11
N ILE A 103 55.77 -2.01 -14.83
CA ILE A 103 54.89 -2.21 -13.69
C ILE A 103 54.56 -0.85 -13.10
N VAL A 104 53.32 -0.42 -13.18
CA VAL A 104 52.84 0.81 -12.56
C VAL A 104 52.78 0.59 -11.05
N ASP A 105 53.59 1.33 -10.29
CA ASP A 105 53.66 1.18 -8.83
C ASP A 105 52.42 1.77 -8.16
N SER A 106 52.02 2.98 -8.58
CA SER A 106 50.80 3.60 -8.08
C SER A 106 50.26 4.67 -9.03
N VAL A 107 48.94 4.80 -9.02
CA VAL A 107 48.23 5.95 -9.56
C VAL A 107 47.50 6.60 -8.40
N ALA A 108 47.81 7.87 -8.10
CA ALA A 108 47.14 8.62 -7.06
C ALA A 108 46.58 9.92 -7.65
N LEU A 109 45.33 10.21 -7.30
CA LEU A 109 44.62 11.45 -7.61
C LEU A 109 44.09 12.06 -6.32
N ASP A 110 44.38 13.32 -6.07
CA ASP A 110 43.88 14.04 -4.91
C ASP A 110 43.07 15.26 -5.33
N GLY A 111 41.94 15.45 -4.68
CA GLY A 111 41.07 16.61 -4.84
C GLY A 111 40.53 16.77 -6.27
N ALA A 112 40.20 15.67 -6.93
CA ALA A 112 39.53 15.71 -8.23
C ALA A 112 38.12 16.28 -8.09
N VAL A 113 37.78 17.32 -8.87
CA VAL A 113 36.45 17.92 -8.92
C VAL A 113 35.91 17.75 -10.33
N ILE A 114 34.79 17.09 -10.49
CA ILE A 114 34.20 16.80 -11.80
C ILE A 114 32.73 17.23 -11.78
N THR A 115 32.28 17.90 -12.85
CA THR A 115 30.88 18.25 -13.06
C THR A 115 30.33 17.52 -14.28
N LEU A 116 29.44 16.59 -14.05
CA LEU A 116 28.69 15.87 -15.10
C LEU A 116 27.32 16.52 -15.28
N VAL A 117 26.96 16.81 -16.51
CA VAL A 117 25.70 17.44 -16.86
C VAL A 117 25.00 16.60 -17.92
N ARG A 118 23.76 16.23 -17.65
CA ARG A 118 22.83 15.73 -18.67
C ARG A 118 21.89 16.85 -19.08
N ASP A 119 21.94 17.25 -20.33
CA ASP A 119 21.09 18.30 -20.86
C ASP A 119 19.61 17.84 -21.00
N ARG A 120 18.73 18.75 -21.37
CA ARG A 120 17.30 18.48 -21.58
C ARG A 120 17.04 17.49 -22.72
N ASN A 121 17.97 17.35 -23.66
CA ASN A 121 17.89 16.43 -24.81
C ASN A 121 18.42 15.03 -24.45
N GLY A 122 19.09 14.88 -23.30
CA GLY A 122 19.67 13.63 -22.82
C GLY A 122 21.15 13.46 -23.12
N HIS A 123 21.82 14.43 -23.74
CA HIS A 123 23.28 14.41 -24.01
C HIS A 123 24.06 14.68 -22.74
N LEU A 124 25.21 13.99 -22.62
CA LEU A 124 26.16 14.21 -21.54
C LEU A 124 27.24 15.18 -21.98
N ASN A 125 27.68 16.06 -21.07
CA ASN A 125 28.83 16.97 -21.34
C ASN A 125 30.15 16.22 -21.52
N ILE A 126 30.17 14.88 -21.45
CA ILE A 126 31.33 14.02 -21.71
C ILE A 126 31.22 13.19 -23.00
N ASP A 127 30.18 13.38 -23.80
CA ASP A 127 29.91 12.57 -24.99
C ASP A 127 31.10 12.66 -25.99
N ASP A 128 31.80 13.79 -26.03
CA ASP A 128 33.01 13.99 -26.80
C ASP A 128 34.18 13.11 -26.34
N LEU A 129 34.25 12.82 -25.06
CA LEU A 129 35.27 11.93 -24.47
C LEU A 129 34.94 10.46 -24.63
N LEU A 130 33.65 10.12 -24.72
CA LEU A 130 33.13 8.75 -24.90
C LEU A 130 33.00 8.34 -26.37
N GLY A 131 32.93 9.33 -27.27
CA GLY A 131 32.58 9.19 -28.69
C GLY A 131 33.75 9.01 -29.66
N GLY A 132 34.86 8.42 -29.26
CA GLY A 132 35.81 7.90 -30.22
C GLY A 132 35.14 6.84 -31.12
N LYS A 133 35.19 7.04 -32.47
CA LYS A 133 34.73 6.03 -33.45
C LYS A 133 35.13 4.64 -32.96
N LYS A 134 34.14 3.72 -32.85
CA LYS A 134 34.41 2.30 -32.75
C LYS A 134 35.19 1.90 -34.03
N ASP A 135 36.51 1.92 -33.96
CA ASP A 135 37.30 1.11 -34.88
C ASP A 135 36.95 -0.34 -34.51
N ASP A 136 36.25 -1.01 -35.42
CA ASP A 136 35.85 -2.40 -35.30
C ASP A 136 37.04 -3.40 -35.40
N THR A 137 38.24 -2.93 -35.18
CA THR A 137 39.37 -3.80 -34.89
C THR A 137 39.31 -4.11 -33.41
N ALA A 138 39.03 -5.36 -33.07
CA ALA A 138 39.11 -5.90 -31.71
C ALA A 138 40.48 -5.52 -31.11
N SER A 139 40.55 -4.35 -30.48
CA SER A 139 41.69 -3.88 -29.70
C SER A 139 41.77 -4.80 -28.51
N SER A 140 42.75 -5.71 -28.51
CA SER A 140 43.10 -6.48 -27.31
C SER A 140 43.26 -5.46 -26.16
N ALA A 141 42.56 -5.68 -25.04
CA ALA A 141 42.68 -4.83 -23.87
C ALA A 141 44.16 -4.63 -23.54
N PRO A 142 44.60 -3.42 -23.26
CA PRO A 142 46.02 -3.17 -22.97
C PRO A 142 46.41 -3.99 -21.73
N GLU A 143 47.56 -4.66 -21.82
CA GLU A 143 48.12 -5.35 -20.67
C GLU A 143 48.68 -4.28 -19.70
N PHE A 144 48.30 -4.41 -18.43
CA PHE A 144 48.75 -3.51 -17.37
C PHE A 144 48.98 -4.27 -16.07
N ASP A 145 49.86 -3.77 -15.26
CA ASP A 145 50.16 -4.24 -13.90
C ASP A 145 50.28 -3.01 -13.01
N VAL A 146 49.33 -2.77 -12.11
CA VAL A 146 49.24 -1.62 -11.23
C VAL A 146 49.16 -2.10 -9.81
N ALA A 147 50.12 -1.75 -8.97
CA ALA A 147 50.16 -2.20 -7.57
C ALA A 147 49.07 -1.54 -6.70
N GLY A 148 48.59 -0.36 -7.10
CA GLY A 148 47.46 0.29 -6.45
C GLY A 148 47.01 1.56 -7.12
N ILE A 149 45.71 1.85 -7.01
CA ILE A 149 45.07 3.10 -7.44
C ILE A 149 44.47 3.74 -6.17
N HIS A 150 44.73 5.04 -6.00
CA HIS A 150 44.24 5.84 -4.88
C HIS A 150 43.66 7.15 -5.39
N ILE A 151 42.40 7.36 -5.15
CA ILE A 151 41.66 8.60 -5.38
C ILE A 151 41.20 9.09 -4.03
N THR A 152 41.59 10.32 -3.66
CA THR A 152 41.21 10.90 -2.36
C THR A 152 40.59 12.28 -2.54
N ASN A 153 39.65 12.62 -1.63
CA ASN A 153 38.98 13.91 -1.59
C ASN A 153 38.35 14.35 -2.92
N ALA A 154 37.90 13.39 -3.74
CA ALA A 154 37.26 13.71 -5.00
C ALA A 154 35.83 14.22 -4.80
N GLN A 155 35.40 15.11 -5.67
CA GLN A 155 34.06 15.70 -5.67
C GLN A 155 33.41 15.48 -7.03
N LEU A 156 32.17 15.04 -7.03
CA LEU A 156 31.40 14.84 -8.23
C LEU A 156 30.03 15.52 -8.10
N THR A 157 29.76 16.43 -9.05
CA THR A 157 28.43 17.01 -9.18
C THR A 157 27.74 16.41 -10.41
N TRP A 158 26.66 15.74 -10.23
CA TRP A 158 25.77 15.27 -11.30
C TRP A 158 24.56 16.19 -11.38
N ARG A 159 24.38 16.87 -12.51
CA ARG A 159 23.24 17.72 -12.79
C ARG A 159 22.42 17.15 -13.95
N ASP A 160 21.21 16.73 -13.64
CA ASP A 160 20.24 16.25 -14.62
C ASP A 160 19.23 17.36 -14.92
N GLU A 161 19.45 18.12 -15.99
CA GLU A 161 18.55 19.21 -16.38
C GLU A 161 17.21 18.72 -16.92
N ARG A 162 17.15 17.48 -17.41
CA ARG A 162 15.91 16.85 -17.85
C ARG A 162 14.99 16.48 -16.69
N ALA A 163 15.55 15.97 -15.61
CA ALA A 163 14.81 15.58 -14.41
C ALA A 163 14.73 16.70 -13.37
N GLY A 164 15.48 17.83 -13.54
CA GLY A 164 15.56 18.91 -12.57
C GLY A 164 16.22 18.50 -11.26
N LYS A 165 17.11 17.49 -11.27
CA LYS A 165 17.76 16.95 -10.07
C LYS A 165 19.26 17.20 -10.07
N THR A 166 19.81 17.48 -8.88
CA THR A 166 21.26 17.59 -8.67
C THR A 166 21.67 16.65 -7.54
N LEU A 167 22.69 15.83 -7.79
CA LEU A 167 23.36 15.01 -6.79
C LEU A 167 24.79 15.55 -6.64
N THR A 168 25.19 15.85 -5.42
CA THR A 168 26.54 16.28 -5.10
C THR A 168 27.19 15.25 -4.18
N ILE A 169 28.30 14.69 -4.63
CA ILE A 169 29.22 13.85 -3.86
C ILE A 169 30.34 14.75 -3.41
N SER A 170 30.59 14.87 -2.12
CA SER A 170 31.52 15.83 -1.54
C SER A 170 32.90 15.25 -1.25
N ASP A 171 32.92 14.00 -0.79
CA ASP A 171 34.16 13.29 -0.45
C ASP A 171 34.06 11.90 -1.07
N LEU A 172 34.76 11.67 -2.15
CA LEU A 172 34.86 10.37 -2.81
C LEU A 172 36.29 9.88 -2.66
N ASP A 173 36.45 8.85 -1.88
CA ASP A 173 37.69 8.11 -1.76
C ASP A 173 37.53 6.75 -2.45
N CYS A 174 38.47 6.41 -3.32
CA CYS A 174 38.53 5.15 -4.02
C CYS A 174 39.94 4.57 -3.94
N SER A 175 40.07 3.34 -3.52
CA SER A 175 41.33 2.65 -3.50
C SER A 175 41.25 1.23 -4.01
N THR A 176 42.26 0.77 -4.71
CA THR A 176 42.42 -0.64 -5.05
C THR A 176 43.79 -1.13 -4.51
N GLY A 177 43.88 -2.43 -4.28
CA GLY A 177 45.15 -3.12 -4.20
C GLY A 177 45.69 -3.41 -5.62
N HIS A 178 46.32 -4.55 -5.78
CA HIS A 178 46.96 -4.94 -7.05
C HIS A 178 45.91 -5.18 -8.14
N ALA A 179 46.07 -4.52 -9.26
CA ALA A 179 45.23 -4.62 -10.43
C ALA A 179 46.04 -5.06 -11.66
N VAL A 180 45.68 -6.21 -12.25
CA VAL A 180 46.38 -6.79 -13.37
C VAL A 180 45.43 -6.97 -14.54
N GLY A 181 45.77 -6.48 -15.70
CA GLY A 181 45.10 -6.73 -16.97
C GLY A 181 45.99 -7.53 -17.90
N THR A 182 45.49 -8.65 -18.41
CA THR A 182 46.15 -9.51 -19.40
C THR A 182 45.21 -9.72 -20.60
N LYS A 183 45.73 -10.34 -21.68
CA LYS A 183 44.89 -10.77 -22.80
C LYS A 183 43.77 -11.72 -22.37
N GLU A 184 43.97 -12.44 -21.29
CA GLU A 184 43.04 -13.46 -20.76
C GLU A 184 41.97 -12.88 -19.84
N GLY A 185 42.26 -11.71 -19.19
CA GLY A 185 41.33 -11.11 -18.27
C GLY A 185 41.90 -10.04 -17.38
N ILE A 186 41.12 -9.68 -16.36
CA ILE A 186 41.44 -8.64 -15.40
C ILE A 186 41.27 -9.23 -13.98
N SER A 187 42.17 -8.93 -13.08
CA SER A 187 42.00 -9.17 -11.63
C SER A 187 42.29 -7.90 -10.87
N VAL A 188 41.53 -7.63 -9.82
CA VAL A 188 41.66 -6.47 -8.94
C VAL A 188 41.49 -6.94 -7.51
N ASP A 189 42.43 -6.58 -6.66
CA ASP A 189 42.38 -6.85 -5.23
C ASP A 189 41.95 -5.60 -4.48
N GLY A 190 41.10 -5.78 -3.47
CA GLY A 190 40.83 -4.76 -2.46
C GLY A 190 40.19 -3.47 -2.96
N LEU A 191 39.22 -3.53 -3.89
CA LEU A 191 38.51 -2.32 -4.27
C LEU A 191 37.64 -1.82 -3.10
N LYS A 192 37.91 -0.57 -2.70
CA LYS A 192 37.12 0.19 -1.71
C LYS A 192 36.72 1.53 -2.28
N VAL A 193 35.48 1.88 -2.08
CA VAL A 193 34.93 3.20 -2.42
C VAL A 193 34.13 3.69 -1.23
N ASP A 194 34.51 4.83 -0.69
CA ASP A 194 33.80 5.53 0.37
C ASP A 194 33.39 6.90 -0.15
N THR A 195 32.15 7.29 0.10
CA THR A 195 31.70 8.61 -0.34
C THR A 195 30.64 9.17 0.58
N THR A 196 30.67 10.49 0.73
CA THR A 196 29.63 11.28 1.40
C THR A 196 29.08 12.32 0.43
N GLY A 197 27.85 12.76 0.69
CA GLY A 197 27.22 13.75 -0.16
C GLY A 197 25.92 14.27 0.42
N LYS A 198 25.18 14.99 -0.43
CA LYS A 198 23.86 15.50 -0.10
C LYS A 198 22.85 15.10 -1.17
N LEU A 199 21.69 14.64 -0.69
CA LEU A 199 20.50 14.44 -1.48
C LEU A 199 19.42 15.39 -0.96
N ASP A 200 19.16 16.46 -1.69
CA ASP A 200 18.36 17.60 -1.22
C ASP A 200 18.96 18.20 0.08
N THR A 201 18.27 18.04 1.21
CA THR A 201 18.72 18.53 2.53
C THR A 201 19.39 17.46 3.38
N ASP A 202 19.27 16.19 3.00
CA ASP A 202 19.75 15.06 3.79
C ASP A 202 21.19 14.70 3.43
N ASN A 203 21.98 14.35 4.44
CA ASN A 203 23.32 13.81 4.22
C ASN A 203 23.21 12.33 3.86
N VAL A 204 23.96 11.92 2.84
CA VAL A 204 24.05 10.53 2.39
C VAL A 204 25.50 10.05 2.46
N SER A 205 25.71 8.79 2.76
CA SER A 205 26.98 8.11 2.63
C SER A 205 26.81 6.78 1.93
N LEU A 206 27.81 6.39 1.16
CA LEU A 206 27.86 5.09 0.48
C LEU A 206 29.27 4.53 0.62
N ALA A 207 29.39 3.28 1.04
CA ALA A 207 30.63 2.53 1.04
C ALA A 207 30.45 1.24 0.21
N LEU A 208 31.43 0.95 -0.66
CA LEU A 208 31.53 -0.27 -1.45
C LEU A 208 32.86 -0.94 -1.15
N GLU A 209 32.83 -2.21 -0.86
CA GLU A 209 34.03 -3.03 -0.64
C GLU A 209 33.94 -4.34 -1.43
N ILE A 210 34.95 -4.58 -2.28
CA ILE A 210 35.14 -5.82 -3.02
C ILE A 210 36.55 -6.34 -2.73
N PRO A 211 36.73 -7.32 -1.85
CA PRO A 211 38.04 -7.81 -1.44
C PRO A 211 38.86 -8.35 -2.61
N ALA A 212 38.22 -9.03 -3.56
CA ALA A 212 38.85 -9.52 -4.77
C ALA A 212 37.80 -9.68 -5.88
N PHE A 213 38.16 -9.28 -7.07
CA PHE A 213 37.39 -9.42 -8.28
C PHE A 213 38.27 -9.96 -9.39
N SER A 214 37.77 -10.92 -10.17
CA SER A 214 38.46 -11.38 -11.38
C SER A 214 37.49 -11.64 -12.50
N ARG A 215 37.96 -11.36 -13.72
CA ARG A 215 37.31 -11.75 -14.97
C ARG A 215 38.30 -12.46 -15.84
N LYS A 216 38.02 -13.73 -16.24
CA LYS A 216 38.80 -14.51 -17.19
C LYS A 216 37.92 -14.85 -18.38
N GLY A 217 38.25 -14.29 -19.56
CA GLY A 217 37.34 -14.37 -20.71
C GLY A 217 35.99 -13.75 -20.38
N GLU A 218 34.92 -14.53 -20.43
CA GLU A 218 33.56 -14.10 -20.05
C GLU A 218 33.20 -14.39 -18.59
N ASN A 219 33.99 -15.23 -17.91
CA ASN A 219 33.70 -15.61 -16.53
C ASN A 219 34.11 -14.52 -15.54
N ILE A 220 33.19 -14.16 -14.68
CA ILE A 220 33.32 -13.20 -13.58
C ILE A 220 33.32 -13.99 -12.27
N HIS A 221 34.24 -13.66 -11.38
CA HIS A 221 34.28 -14.21 -10.05
C HIS A 221 34.58 -13.11 -9.01
N ALA A 222 33.75 -13.08 -7.95
CA ALA A 222 34.02 -12.28 -6.75
C ALA A 222 33.50 -13.04 -5.53
N ALA A 223 34.34 -13.27 -4.53
CA ALA A 223 33.95 -14.00 -3.33
C ALA A 223 32.94 -13.20 -2.50
N LYS A 224 33.08 -11.87 -2.47
CA LYS A 224 32.23 -10.98 -1.68
C LYS A 224 32.16 -9.58 -2.27
N VAL A 225 30.96 -8.98 -2.21
CA VAL A 225 30.72 -7.54 -2.43
C VAL A 225 29.91 -7.03 -1.24
N VAL A 226 30.34 -5.93 -0.64
CA VAL A 226 29.64 -5.28 0.48
C VAL A 226 29.31 -3.85 0.08
N ILE A 227 28.04 -3.48 0.22
CA ILE A 227 27.56 -2.12 -0.01
C ILE A 227 26.90 -1.65 1.29
N ARG A 228 27.31 -0.51 1.81
CA ARG A 228 26.68 0.14 2.95
C ARG A 228 26.21 1.52 2.54
N ALA A 229 24.97 1.85 2.86
CA ALA A 229 24.41 3.16 2.59
C ALA A 229 23.79 3.73 3.87
N ALA A 230 23.93 5.02 4.08
CA ALA A 230 23.21 5.72 5.15
C ALA A 230 22.66 7.04 4.65
N LEU A 231 21.48 7.39 5.18
CA LEU A 231 20.80 8.66 4.97
C LEU A 231 20.51 9.26 6.34
N ASN A 232 20.96 10.50 6.57
CA ASN A 232 20.77 11.21 7.82
C ASN A 232 20.15 12.58 7.54
N GLY A 233 18.88 12.71 7.86
CA GLY A 233 18.10 13.93 7.71
C GLY A 233 17.47 14.38 9.03
N ALA A 234 16.91 15.59 9.02
CA ALA A 234 16.30 16.17 10.23
C ALA A 234 15.08 15.36 10.72
N ALA A 235 14.29 14.76 9.82
CA ALA A 235 13.07 14.02 10.13
C ALA A 235 13.17 12.53 9.81
N ARG A 236 14.24 12.07 9.16
CA ARG A 236 14.39 10.68 8.70
C ARG A 236 15.84 10.23 8.74
N ASN A 237 16.03 9.01 9.23
CA ASN A 237 17.33 8.33 9.19
C ASN A 237 17.13 6.95 8.61
N ALA A 238 18.05 6.49 7.77
CA ALA A 238 18.01 5.13 7.24
C ALA A 238 19.43 4.61 7.05
N THR A 239 19.62 3.32 7.30
CA THR A 239 20.83 2.57 6.96
C THR A 239 20.46 1.31 6.20
N ALA A 240 21.30 0.93 5.24
CA ALA A 240 21.19 -0.32 4.53
C ALA A 240 22.56 -0.95 4.38
N SER A 241 22.68 -2.25 4.61
CA SER A 241 23.87 -3.06 4.32
C SER A 241 23.46 -4.19 3.40
N LEU A 242 24.13 -4.28 2.26
CA LEU A 242 23.95 -5.36 1.29
C LEU A 242 25.23 -6.15 1.16
N ASP A 243 25.21 -7.39 1.62
CA ASP A 243 26.32 -8.34 1.50
C ASP A 243 25.98 -9.35 0.42
N ILE A 244 26.82 -9.46 -0.60
CA ILE A 244 26.67 -10.40 -1.72
C ILE A 244 27.84 -11.37 -1.68
N HIS A 245 27.55 -12.66 -1.70
CA HIS A 245 28.57 -13.71 -1.59
C HIS A 245 28.52 -14.66 -2.80
N ASP A 246 29.69 -15.25 -3.12
CA ASP A 246 29.83 -16.32 -4.11
C ASP A 246 29.28 -15.91 -5.48
N ILE A 247 29.76 -14.80 -6.00
CA ILE A 247 29.42 -14.31 -7.34
C ILE A 247 30.27 -15.11 -8.32
N ASP A 248 29.63 -15.86 -9.22
CA ASP A 248 30.29 -16.70 -10.22
C ASP A 248 29.46 -16.85 -11.48
N GLY A 249 30.09 -16.87 -12.63
CA GLY A 249 29.45 -17.09 -13.92
C GLY A 249 29.85 -16.12 -15.01
N THR A 250 29.11 -16.14 -16.11
CA THR A 250 29.30 -15.24 -17.23
C THR A 250 28.39 -14.01 -17.11
N LEU A 251 28.66 -12.96 -17.92
CA LEU A 251 27.73 -11.82 -18.01
C LEU A 251 26.33 -12.25 -18.49
N GLN A 252 26.23 -13.35 -19.25
CA GLN A 252 24.95 -13.88 -19.71
C GLN A 252 24.20 -14.64 -18.62
N ALA A 253 24.93 -15.34 -17.73
CA ALA A 253 24.34 -16.17 -16.67
C ALA A 253 25.18 -16.07 -15.39
N LEU A 254 24.89 -15.06 -14.56
CA LEU A 254 25.56 -14.83 -13.30
C LEU A 254 24.77 -15.44 -12.15
N LYS A 255 25.45 -16.22 -11.31
CA LYS A 255 24.90 -16.78 -10.09
C LYS A 255 25.51 -16.10 -8.87
N VAL A 256 24.70 -15.87 -7.87
CA VAL A 256 25.09 -15.34 -6.57
C VAL A 256 24.59 -16.30 -5.51
N GLY A 257 25.52 -16.92 -4.78
CA GLY A 257 25.21 -17.94 -3.78
C GLY A 257 24.42 -17.40 -2.59
N GLY A 258 24.66 -16.15 -2.21
CA GLY A 258 23.95 -15.50 -1.12
C GLY A 258 23.90 -13.99 -1.24
N LEU A 259 22.73 -13.43 -0.97
CA LEU A 259 22.50 -12.00 -0.78
C LEU A 259 21.89 -11.80 0.59
N VAL A 260 22.49 -10.93 1.40
CA VAL A 260 21.98 -10.52 2.72
C VAL A 260 21.78 -9.02 2.70
N LEU A 261 20.54 -8.58 2.91
CA LEU A 261 20.17 -7.17 2.99
C LEU A 261 19.67 -6.89 4.40
N ASP A 262 20.34 -6.00 5.12
CA ASP A 262 19.91 -5.46 6.41
C ASP A 262 19.47 -4.01 6.19
N ILE A 263 18.30 -3.66 6.73
CA ILE A 263 17.73 -2.30 6.62
C ILE A 263 17.30 -1.83 8.00
N GLU A 264 17.63 -0.60 8.32
CA GLU A 264 17.06 0.12 9.46
C GLU A 264 16.62 1.51 9.00
N ALA A 265 15.39 1.90 9.30
CA ALA A 265 14.84 3.20 8.94
C ALA A 265 14.01 3.77 10.08
N LYS A 266 14.11 5.07 10.28
CA LYS A 266 13.31 5.83 11.25
C LYS A 266 12.79 7.10 10.61
N VAL A 267 11.47 7.32 10.70
CA VAL A 267 10.80 8.54 10.21
C VAL A 267 9.86 9.03 11.30
N GLY A 268 10.26 10.10 11.98
CA GLY A 268 9.57 10.59 13.16
C GLY A 268 9.58 9.55 14.28
N ASP A 269 8.39 9.12 14.71
CA ASP A 269 8.17 8.11 15.75
C ASP A 269 7.95 6.68 15.20
N LYS A 270 8.05 6.50 13.87
CA LYS A 270 7.93 5.20 13.19
C LYS A 270 9.32 4.62 12.93
N SER A 271 9.49 3.33 13.17
CA SER A 271 10.72 2.62 12.85
C SER A 271 10.47 1.33 12.07
N LEU A 272 11.42 1.00 11.21
CA LEU A 272 11.50 -0.25 10.47
C LEU A 272 12.90 -0.82 10.65
N ARG A 273 13.02 -2.06 11.07
CA ARG A 273 14.26 -2.82 11.05
C ARG A 273 13.97 -4.16 10.39
N GLY A 274 14.82 -4.60 9.49
CA GLY A 274 14.61 -5.89 8.84
C GLY A 274 15.82 -6.45 8.16
N ASN A 275 15.75 -7.75 7.91
CA ASN A 275 16.74 -8.43 7.10
C ASN A 275 16.05 -9.32 6.04
N ILE A 276 16.74 -9.51 4.93
CA ILE A 276 16.38 -10.45 3.87
C ILE A 276 17.64 -11.23 3.50
N LYS A 277 17.47 -12.54 3.33
CA LYS A 277 18.48 -13.46 2.81
C LYS A 277 17.90 -14.21 1.62
N THR A 278 18.64 -14.31 0.54
CA THR A 278 18.20 -15.03 -0.65
C THR A 278 19.39 -15.33 -1.56
N PRO A 279 19.44 -16.46 -2.27
CA PRO A 279 20.24 -16.59 -3.47
C PRO A 279 19.73 -15.63 -4.56
N LEU A 280 20.58 -15.30 -5.54
CA LEU A 280 20.21 -14.52 -6.70
C LEU A 280 20.71 -15.22 -7.96
N ALA A 281 19.85 -15.31 -8.96
CA ALA A 281 20.22 -15.73 -10.30
C ALA A 281 19.92 -14.58 -11.28
N LEU A 282 20.91 -14.24 -12.09
CA LEU A 282 20.82 -13.20 -13.09
C LEU A 282 21.05 -13.82 -14.47
N ASP A 283 20.08 -13.65 -15.36
CA ASP A 283 20.17 -13.95 -16.77
C ASP A 283 20.14 -12.64 -17.55
N ILE A 284 21.32 -12.22 -18.02
CA ILE A 284 21.46 -10.93 -18.69
C ILE A 284 20.92 -10.98 -20.12
N GLU A 285 20.99 -12.12 -20.79
CA GLU A 285 20.46 -12.29 -22.14
C GLU A 285 18.93 -12.16 -22.13
N GLN A 286 18.27 -12.86 -21.23
CA GLN A 286 16.82 -12.75 -21.05
C GLN A 286 16.40 -11.54 -20.20
N ARG A 287 17.35 -10.83 -19.62
CA ARG A 287 17.14 -9.69 -18.70
C ARG A 287 16.27 -10.05 -17.48
N ILE A 288 16.52 -11.22 -16.91
CA ILE A 288 15.77 -11.75 -15.78
C ILE A 288 16.65 -11.76 -14.53
N VAL A 289 16.08 -11.26 -13.43
CA VAL A 289 16.59 -11.40 -12.06
C VAL A 289 15.64 -12.31 -11.29
N THR A 290 16.15 -13.33 -10.64
CA THR A 290 15.35 -14.24 -9.82
C THR A 290 15.94 -14.29 -8.40
N LEU A 291 15.09 -14.12 -7.40
CA LEU A 291 15.32 -14.37 -5.98
C LEU A 291 14.51 -15.62 -5.60
N PRO A 292 15.09 -16.81 -5.69
CA PRO A 292 14.30 -18.06 -5.67
C PRO A 292 13.85 -18.48 -4.27
N ASP A 293 14.53 -18.05 -3.22
CA ASP A 293 14.28 -18.45 -1.83
C ASP A 293 14.56 -17.28 -0.88
N ILE A 294 13.60 -16.39 -0.79
CA ILE A 294 13.65 -15.24 0.11
C ILE A 294 13.28 -15.72 1.51
N THR A 295 14.12 -15.42 2.48
CA THR A 295 13.85 -15.58 3.91
C THR A 295 14.26 -14.31 4.63
N GLY A 296 13.49 -13.90 5.63
CA GLY A 296 13.81 -12.70 6.37
C GLY A 296 12.78 -12.37 7.44
N SER A 297 12.96 -11.23 8.07
CA SER A 297 12.00 -10.68 9.02
C SER A 297 12.07 -9.16 9.04
N PHE A 298 10.94 -8.54 9.30
CA PHE A 298 10.84 -7.11 9.55
C PHE A 298 10.20 -6.86 10.91
N ASP A 299 10.81 -5.98 11.68
CA ASP A 299 10.25 -5.38 12.89
C ASP A 299 9.78 -3.97 12.53
N VAL A 300 8.48 -3.73 12.62
CA VAL A 300 7.84 -2.46 12.27
C VAL A 300 7.22 -1.86 13.51
N GLU A 301 7.65 -0.66 13.89
CA GLU A 301 7.08 0.08 15.01
C GLU A 301 6.19 1.20 14.48
N LEU A 302 4.88 1.12 14.79
CA LEU A 302 3.87 2.08 14.38
C LEU A 302 3.15 2.61 15.63
N PRO A 303 3.37 3.84 16.04
CA PRO A 303 2.63 4.47 17.13
C PRO A 303 1.13 4.55 16.79
N GLY A 304 0.30 4.24 17.76
CA GLY A 304 -1.16 4.25 17.60
C GLY A 304 -1.79 2.88 17.31
N LEU A 305 -1.00 1.85 17.03
CA LEU A 305 -1.50 0.48 17.04
C LEU A 305 -1.46 -0.12 18.45
N PRO A 306 -2.42 -0.98 18.83
CA PRO A 306 -2.42 -1.66 20.12
C PRO A 306 -1.15 -2.48 20.36
N THR A 307 -0.65 -3.14 19.33
CA THR A 307 0.64 -3.82 19.31
C THR A 307 1.64 -2.89 18.64
N ARG A 308 2.39 -2.14 19.44
CA ARG A 308 3.32 -1.12 18.96
C ARG A 308 4.43 -1.68 18.06
N LEU A 309 4.86 -2.91 18.31
CA LEU A 309 5.90 -3.61 17.55
C LEU A 309 5.31 -4.81 16.82
N LEU A 310 5.35 -4.78 15.51
CA LEU A 310 4.93 -5.86 14.63
C LEU A 310 6.17 -6.62 14.13
N LYS A 311 6.18 -7.94 14.30
CA LYS A 311 7.20 -8.84 13.76
C LYS A 311 6.65 -9.57 12.56
N LEU A 312 7.24 -9.35 11.40
CA LEU A 312 6.80 -9.86 10.11
C LEU A 312 7.88 -10.79 9.51
N PRO A 313 7.87 -12.08 9.82
CA PRO A 313 8.72 -13.04 9.12
C PRO A 313 8.29 -13.09 7.64
N ILE A 314 9.23 -13.09 6.71
CA ILE A 314 8.96 -13.12 5.27
C ILE A 314 9.63 -14.33 4.65
N LYS A 315 8.88 -15.05 3.81
CA LYS A 315 9.38 -16.10 2.92
C LYS A 315 8.80 -15.92 1.53
N GLY A 316 9.53 -16.37 0.51
CA GLY A 316 8.96 -16.34 -0.83
C GLY A 316 9.99 -16.35 -1.94
N ARG A 317 9.53 -15.95 -3.13
CA ARG A 317 10.35 -15.78 -4.33
C ARG A 317 9.88 -14.59 -5.14
N ILE A 318 10.83 -13.96 -5.81
CA ILE A 318 10.57 -12.84 -6.71
C ILE A 318 11.31 -13.09 -8.02
N LYS A 319 10.64 -12.78 -9.14
CA LYS A 319 11.23 -12.75 -10.47
C LYS A 319 10.96 -11.37 -11.08
N SER A 320 11.99 -10.76 -11.62
CA SER A 320 11.90 -9.45 -12.29
C SER A 320 12.51 -9.53 -13.67
N GLU A 321 11.84 -8.92 -14.64
CA GLU A 321 12.34 -8.73 -16.00
C GLU A 321 12.70 -7.24 -16.17
N TYR A 322 14.01 -6.91 -16.06
CA TYR A 322 14.44 -5.51 -16.02
C TYR A 322 14.46 -4.82 -17.41
N GLY A 323 14.28 -5.55 -18.47
CA GLY A 323 14.14 -5.01 -19.83
C GLY A 323 12.71 -4.56 -20.15
N LYS A 324 11.73 -5.14 -19.48
CA LYS A 324 10.32 -4.73 -19.46
C LYS A 324 9.98 -4.62 -17.98
N PRO A 325 9.57 -3.48 -17.46
CA PRO A 325 9.33 -3.33 -16.03
C PRO A 325 8.21 -4.27 -15.58
N ALA A 326 8.59 -5.51 -15.31
CA ALA A 326 7.72 -6.58 -14.86
C ALA A 326 8.34 -7.27 -13.64
N VAL A 327 7.57 -7.36 -12.55
CA VAL A 327 7.95 -8.05 -11.33
C VAL A 327 6.82 -8.99 -10.93
N SER A 328 7.13 -10.24 -10.67
CA SER A 328 6.18 -11.22 -10.19
C SER A 328 6.76 -12.02 -9.03
N GLY A 329 5.91 -12.53 -8.17
CA GLY A 329 6.38 -13.31 -7.03
C GLY A 329 5.26 -13.85 -6.16
N ASN A 330 5.70 -14.59 -5.16
CA ASN A 330 4.88 -14.99 -4.05
C ASN A 330 5.62 -14.70 -2.75
N LEU A 331 4.91 -14.16 -1.79
CA LEU A 331 5.40 -13.85 -0.45
C LEU A 331 4.45 -14.43 0.58
N SER A 332 5.01 -14.92 1.66
CA SER A 332 4.28 -15.45 2.80
C SER A 332 4.80 -14.75 4.06
N THR A 333 3.89 -14.35 4.93
CA THR A 333 4.21 -13.73 6.22
C THR A 333 3.23 -14.16 7.29
N ALA A 334 3.64 -14.03 8.56
CA ALA A 334 2.75 -14.08 9.70
C ALA A 334 2.60 -12.66 10.27
N PHE A 335 1.38 -12.25 10.52
CA PHE A 335 1.06 -10.95 11.09
C PHE A 335 0.11 -11.16 12.28
N ASP A 336 0.60 -10.94 13.50
CA ASP A 336 -0.10 -11.28 14.74
C ASP A 336 -0.54 -12.76 14.73
N GLU A 337 -1.81 -13.03 14.70
CA GLU A 337 -2.37 -14.40 14.62
C GLU A 337 -2.67 -14.84 13.18
N SER A 338 -2.44 -13.97 12.20
CA SER A 338 -2.75 -14.19 10.80
C SER A 338 -1.58 -14.80 10.04
N HIS A 339 -1.84 -15.78 9.18
CA HIS A 339 -0.93 -16.21 8.14
C HIS A 339 -1.42 -15.65 6.80
N ILE A 340 -0.52 -14.97 6.09
CA ILE A 340 -0.83 -14.25 4.86
C ILE A 340 0.04 -14.79 3.73
N ASP A 341 -0.58 -15.31 2.69
CA ASP A 341 0.06 -15.67 1.44
C ASP A 341 -0.36 -14.71 0.34
N ALA A 342 0.61 -14.11 -0.32
CA ALA A 342 0.41 -13.18 -1.41
C ALA A 342 1.07 -13.70 -2.69
N ARG A 343 0.35 -13.67 -3.81
CA ARG A 343 0.91 -13.76 -5.16
C ARG A 343 0.69 -12.45 -5.85
N PHE A 344 1.69 -11.94 -6.54
CA PHE A 344 1.58 -10.66 -7.20
C PHE A 344 2.27 -10.66 -8.57
N ASN A 345 1.78 -9.77 -9.42
CA ASN A 345 2.32 -9.48 -10.73
C ASN A 345 2.18 -7.97 -10.98
N ILE A 346 3.28 -7.29 -11.22
CA ILE A 346 3.34 -5.85 -11.43
C ILE A 346 3.96 -5.61 -12.80
N ILE A 347 3.26 -4.90 -13.68
CA ILE A 347 3.68 -4.63 -15.05
C ILE A 347 3.61 -3.11 -15.31
N GLY A 348 4.65 -2.57 -15.94
CA GLY A 348 4.75 -1.15 -16.27
C GLY A 348 5.36 -0.32 -15.15
N ALA A 349 5.73 0.93 -15.45
CA ALA A 349 6.46 1.79 -14.53
C ALA A 349 5.61 2.91 -13.92
N SER A 350 4.66 3.50 -14.68
CA SER A 350 3.91 4.68 -14.16
C SER A 350 2.64 4.94 -14.97
N PRO A 351 1.45 4.74 -14.41
CA PRO A 351 1.17 3.90 -13.24
C PRO A 351 1.33 2.41 -13.56
N PRO A 352 1.83 1.60 -12.61
CA PRO A 352 1.94 0.17 -12.83
C PRO A 352 0.55 -0.51 -12.85
N VAL A 353 0.44 -1.61 -13.59
CA VAL A 353 -0.70 -2.52 -13.51
C VAL A 353 -0.37 -3.61 -12.49
N ILE A 354 -1.17 -3.72 -11.44
CA ILE A 354 -0.94 -4.62 -10.32
C ILE A 354 -1.98 -5.75 -10.36
N GLY A 355 -1.51 -6.99 -10.45
CA GLY A 355 -2.30 -8.17 -10.17
C GLY A 355 -1.93 -8.72 -8.79
N VAL A 356 -2.90 -9.05 -7.94
CA VAL A 356 -2.63 -9.62 -6.62
C VAL A 356 -3.67 -10.65 -6.20
N GLU A 357 -3.19 -11.75 -5.64
CA GLU A 357 -4.00 -12.78 -4.97
C GLU A 357 -3.55 -12.84 -3.51
N LEU A 358 -4.46 -12.61 -2.59
CA LEU A 358 -4.21 -12.67 -1.15
C LEU A 358 -5.02 -13.80 -0.53
N ASN A 359 -4.36 -14.61 0.28
CA ASN A 359 -4.98 -15.63 1.09
C ASN A 359 -4.57 -15.40 2.55
N ILE A 360 -5.56 -15.20 3.42
CA ILE A 360 -5.37 -14.92 4.85
C ILE A 360 -6.18 -15.94 5.62
N ASP A 361 -5.58 -16.66 6.55
CA ASP A 361 -6.30 -17.67 7.34
C ASP A 361 -7.30 -17.03 8.30
N LYS A 362 -6.89 -16.02 9.03
CA LYS A 362 -7.75 -15.25 9.95
C LYS A 362 -7.28 -13.80 10.06
N LEU A 363 -8.22 -12.88 10.23
CA LEU A 363 -7.94 -11.45 10.38
C LEU A 363 -8.94 -10.80 11.32
N ASN A 364 -8.46 -10.25 12.42
CA ASN A 364 -9.26 -9.41 13.31
C ASN A 364 -8.85 -7.94 13.12
N VAL A 365 -9.63 -7.22 12.30
CA VAL A 365 -9.38 -5.81 11.98
C VAL A 365 -9.61 -4.92 13.19
N ASP A 366 -10.50 -5.31 14.11
CA ASP A 366 -10.86 -4.51 15.29
C ASP A 366 -9.68 -4.25 16.22
N LYS A 367 -8.67 -5.14 16.21
CA LYS A 367 -7.42 -4.95 16.96
C LYS A 367 -6.60 -3.75 16.47
N TYR A 368 -6.83 -3.27 15.24
CA TYR A 368 -6.04 -2.23 14.57
C TYR A 368 -6.84 -0.94 14.35
N LEU A 369 -8.13 -0.96 14.61
CA LEU A 369 -8.96 0.25 14.61
C LEU A 369 -8.70 1.05 15.90
N PRO A 370 -8.75 2.38 15.84
CA PRO A 370 -8.70 3.19 17.04
C PRO A 370 -9.81 2.73 18.01
N PRO A 371 -9.52 2.61 19.32
CA PRO A 371 -10.55 2.27 20.29
C PRO A 371 -11.71 3.27 20.18
N VAL A 372 -12.92 2.76 20.00
CA VAL A 372 -14.12 3.59 20.07
C VAL A 372 -14.15 4.18 21.46
N SER A 373 -13.84 5.47 21.56
CA SER A 373 -13.75 6.17 22.85
C SER A 373 -15.09 6.09 23.54
N ALA A 374 -15.16 5.36 24.66
CA ALA A 374 -16.30 5.32 25.57
C ALA A 374 -16.50 6.63 26.37
N ALA A 375 -15.82 7.71 26.01
CA ALA A 375 -16.05 9.02 26.58
C ALA A 375 -17.41 9.54 26.11
N PRO A 376 -18.27 10.05 27.03
CA PRO A 376 -19.52 10.69 26.63
C PRO A 376 -19.18 11.79 25.63
N ALA A 377 -19.78 11.74 24.47
CA ALA A 377 -19.56 12.62 23.35
C ALA A 377 -19.61 14.10 23.81
N LYS A 378 -18.45 14.67 24.10
CA LYS A 378 -18.28 16.11 23.91
C LYS A 378 -18.48 16.30 22.43
N THR A 379 -19.59 16.89 22.07
CA THR A 379 -20.00 17.35 20.76
C THR A 379 -18.84 17.50 19.76
N VAL A 380 -18.32 16.37 19.26
CA VAL A 380 -17.69 16.33 17.97
C VAL A 380 -18.86 16.56 17.02
N LYS A 381 -18.85 17.60 16.23
CA LYS A 381 -19.78 17.82 15.14
C LYS A 381 -19.64 16.61 14.21
N SER A 382 -20.38 15.55 14.51
CA SER A 382 -20.48 14.29 13.78
C SER A 382 -21.14 14.63 12.45
N GLY A 383 -20.36 14.77 11.42
CA GLY A 383 -20.90 15.01 10.10
C GLY A 383 -19.98 15.68 9.08
N ASP A 384 -18.83 16.17 9.51
CA ASP A 384 -17.93 16.98 8.66
C ASP A 384 -16.62 16.24 8.26
N ASP A 385 -16.50 14.95 8.57
CA ASP A 385 -15.35 14.16 8.14
C ASP A 385 -15.42 13.96 6.61
N HIS A 386 -14.58 14.69 5.91
CA HIS A 386 -14.46 14.64 4.46
C HIS A 386 -13.88 13.29 4.02
N ILE A 387 -14.56 12.62 3.11
CA ILE A 387 -14.14 11.34 2.52
C ILE A 387 -13.30 11.63 1.28
N ASP A 388 -11.98 11.52 1.41
CA ASP A 388 -11.06 11.68 0.28
C ASP A 388 -10.77 10.32 -0.40
N LEU A 389 -11.32 10.10 -1.57
CA LEU A 389 -11.07 8.95 -2.43
C LEU A 389 -10.03 9.22 -3.52
N SER A 390 -9.37 10.37 -3.51
CA SER A 390 -8.48 10.84 -4.59
C SER A 390 -7.32 9.87 -4.87
N ALA A 391 -6.83 9.18 -3.85
CA ALA A 391 -5.77 8.18 -3.97
C ALA A 391 -6.15 7.03 -4.94
N LEU A 392 -7.42 6.70 -5.09
CA LEU A 392 -7.91 5.65 -5.99
C LEU A 392 -7.74 6.01 -7.48
N LYS A 393 -7.55 7.29 -7.83
CA LYS A 393 -7.35 7.75 -9.22
C LYS A 393 -6.07 7.20 -9.84
N SER A 394 -5.04 7.00 -9.03
CA SER A 394 -3.72 6.51 -9.46
C SER A 394 -3.57 4.99 -9.40
N ILE A 395 -4.56 4.27 -8.85
CA ILE A 395 -4.51 2.83 -8.70
C ILE A 395 -4.98 2.16 -9.99
N ASN A 396 -4.15 1.21 -10.47
CA ASN A 396 -4.53 0.27 -11.52
C ASN A 396 -4.21 -1.14 -11.02
N ALA A 397 -5.19 -1.77 -10.38
CA ALA A 397 -5.01 -3.04 -9.71
C ALA A 397 -6.21 -3.96 -9.91
N SER A 398 -5.95 -5.26 -9.94
CA SER A 398 -6.99 -6.29 -9.94
C SER A 398 -6.51 -7.51 -9.17
N GLY A 399 -7.44 -8.26 -8.60
CA GLY A 399 -7.05 -9.45 -7.88
C GLY A 399 -8.20 -10.10 -7.13
N SER A 400 -7.80 -11.02 -6.26
CA SER A 400 -8.70 -11.73 -5.36
C SER A 400 -8.18 -11.68 -3.93
N LEU A 401 -9.10 -11.71 -2.99
CA LEU A 401 -8.85 -11.87 -1.56
C LEU A 401 -9.69 -13.02 -1.03
N HIS A 402 -9.06 -13.90 -0.28
CA HIS A 402 -9.71 -14.91 0.53
C HIS A 402 -9.29 -14.73 1.99
N VAL A 403 -10.26 -14.68 2.89
CA VAL A 403 -10.04 -14.66 4.34
C VAL A 403 -10.86 -15.76 4.99
N GLY A 404 -10.19 -16.70 5.65
CA GLY A 404 -10.85 -17.84 6.30
C GLY A 404 -11.78 -17.40 7.44
N GLU A 405 -11.27 -16.56 8.34
CA GLU A 405 -12.04 -15.96 9.44
C GLU A 405 -11.77 -14.46 9.49
N LEU A 406 -12.81 -13.64 9.39
CA LEU A 406 -12.75 -12.17 9.42
C LEU A 406 -13.58 -11.63 10.56
N GLN A 407 -13.02 -10.66 11.28
CA GLN A 407 -13.77 -9.83 12.23
C GLN A 407 -13.53 -8.34 11.92
N VAL A 408 -14.63 -7.60 11.71
CA VAL A 408 -14.62 -6.14 11.46
C VAL A 408 -15.81 -5.49 12.16
N ASN A 409 -15.58 -4.50 13.01
CA ASN A 409 -16.63 -3.84 13.82
C ASN A 409 -17.50 -4.86 14.57
N ASN A 410 -16.86 -5.83 15.23
CA ASN A 410 -17.46 -6.99 15.90
C ASN A 410 -18.21 -7.98 14.98
N ILE A 411 -18.48 -7.64 13.71
CA ILE A 411 -19.12 -8.57 12.77
C ILE A 411 -18.12 -9.69 12.43
N LYS A 412 -18.58 -10.93 12.57
CA LYS A 412 -17.80 -12.14 12.33
C LYS A 412 -18.27 -12.82 11.05
N ALA A 413 -17.34 -13.05 10.14
CA ALA A 413 -17.58 -13.73 8.88
C ALA A 413 -16.54 -14.83 8.66
N ARG A 414 -16.91 -15.85 7.89
CA ARG A 414 -16.02 -16.93 7.48
C ARG A 414 -16.03 -17.08 5.97
N ASP A 415 -14.98 -17.70 5.45
CA ASP A 415 -14.81 -17.98 4.02
C ASP A 415 -15.11 -16.75 3.15
N VAL A 416 -14.58 -15.60 3.58
CA VAL A 416 -14.77 -14.33 2.85
C VAL A 416 -13.97 -14.38 1.58
N ARG A 417 -14.64 -14.26 0.45
CA ARG A 417 -14.04 -14.25 -0.89
C ARG A 417 -14.45 -13.01 -1.62
N MET A 418 -13.51 -12.34 -2.26
CA MET A 418 -13.81 -11.20 -3.10
C MET A 418 -12.86 -11.10 -4.29
N THR A 419 -13.40 -10.66 -5.41
CA THR A 419 -12.64 -10.24 -6.57
C THR A 419 -12.77 -8.75 -6.71
N PHE A 420 -11.66 -8.06 -6.95
CA PHE A 420 -11.67 -6.61 -7.09
C PHE A 420 -10.94 -6.16 -8.36
N LYS A 421 -11.36 -5.02 -8.87
CA LYS A 421 -10.71 -4.30 -9.96
C LYS A 421 -10.79 -2.81 -9.67
N ALA A 422 -9.64 -2.16 -9.67
CA ALA A 422 -9.50 -0.70 -9.52
C ALA A 422 -8.77 -0.15 -10.73
N ALA A 423 -9.36 0.80 -11.44
CA ALA A 423 -8.74 1.47 -12.57
C ALA A 423 -9.40 2.83 -12.80
N HIS A 424 -8.58 3.84 -13.10
CA HIS A 424 -9.05 5.20 -13.47
C HIS A 424 -10.04 5.80 -12.47
N GLY A 425 -9.84 5.59 -11.17
CA GLY A 425 -10.71 6.07 -10.11
C GLY A 425 -12.04 5.32 -9.93
N ASN A 426 -12.20 4.16 -10.58
CA ASN A 426 -13.32 3.27 -10.37
C ASN A 426 -12.83 1.99 -9.68
N VAL A 427 -13.54 1.57 -8.63
CA VAL A 427 -13.29 0.32 -7.92
C VAL A 427 -14.54 -0.53 -8.00
N SER A 428 -14.38 -1.79 -8.39
CA SER A 428 -15.44 -2.80 -8.38
C SER A 428 -14.97 -3.97 -7.52
N ILE A 429 -15.79 -4.38 -6.56
CA ILE A 429 -15.61 -5.59 -5.75
C ILE A 429 -16.79 -6.50 -6.07
N ALA A 430 -16.58 -7.38 -7.05
CA ALA A 430 -17.63 -8.25 -7.58
C ALA A 430 -17.02 -9.46 -8.30
N PRO A 431 -17.48 -10.70 -7.99
CA PRO A 431 -18.36 -11.03 -6.87
C PRO A 431 -17.61 -10.95 -5.54
N HIS A 432 -18.38 -10.81 -4.45
CA HIS A 432 -17.90 -11.15 -3.12
C HIS A 432 -18.91 -12.03 -2.39
N SER A 433 -18.41 -12.81 -1.44
CA SER A 433 -19.22 -13.73 -0.65
C SER A 433 -18.62 -13.96 0.73
N ALA A 434 -19.46 -14.31 1.68
CA ALA A 434 -19.04 -14.70 3.03
C ALA A 434 -20.12 -15.54 3.71
N ASP A 435 -19.72 -16.40 4.64
CA ASP A 435 -20.61 -17.07 5.58
C ASP A 435 -20.64 -16.29 6.89
N LEU A 436 -21.81 -15.91 7.35
CA LEU A 436 -21.98 -15.17 8.60
C LEU A 436 -23.30 -15.51 9.29
N TYR A 437 -23.28 -15.63 10.61
CA TYR A 437 -24.44 -15.89 11.45
C TYR A 437 -25.39 -17.00 10.91
N GLY A 438 -24.79 -18.12 10.47
CA GLY A 438 -25.54 -19.29 9.97
C GLY A 438 -26.13 -19.14 8.59
N GLY A 439 -25.94 -18.02 7.94
CA GLY A 439 -26.37 -17.72 6.57
C GLY A 439 -25.22 -17.37 5.64
N HIS A 440 -25.56 -16.91 4.46
CA HIS A 440 -24.62 -16.63 3.38
C HIS A 440 -24.87 -15.25 2.78
N LEU A 441 -23.78 -14.48 2.63
CA LEU A 441 -23.72 -13.18 1.96
C LEU A 441 -23.17 -13.35 0.56
N ASN A 442 -23.82 -12.73 -0.42
CA ASN A 442 -23.29 -12.51 -1.76
C ASN A 442 -23.57 -11.09 -2.19
N GLY A 443 -22.64 -10.48 -2.91
CA GLY A 443 -22.90 -9.14 -3.38
C GLY A 443 -21.88 -8.57 -4.35
N ALA A 444 -22.06 -7.28 -4.59
CA ALA A 444 -21.21 -6.45 -5.41
C ALA A 444 -21.18 -5.02 -4.85
N VAL A 445 -19.99 -4.44 -4.79
CA VAL A 445 -19.77 -3.05 -4.42
C VAL A 445 -19.07 -2.36 -5.57
N SER A 446 -19.51 -1.15 -5.92
CA SER A 446 -18.84 -0.28 -6.86
C SER A 446 -18.62 1.11 -6.25
N ILE A 447 -17.43 1.67 -6.48
CA ILE A 447 -17.04 2.99 -6.01
C ILE A 447 -16.50 3.76 -7.20
N SER A 448 -16.95 5.00 -7.41
CA SER A 448 -16.39 5.93 -8.38
C SER A 448 -15.96 7.22 -7.67
N VAL A 449 -14.70 7.60 -7.86
CA VAL A 449 -14.12 8.82 -7.28
C VAL A 449 -14.79 10.08 -7.84
N ALA A 450 -15.32 10.03 -9.07
CA ALA A 450 -16.07 11.12 -9.65
C ALA A 450 -17.39 11.29 -8.89
N GLY A 451 -17.48 12.30 -8.01
CA GLY A 451 -18.64 12.57 -7.16
C GLY A 451 -18.81 11.63 -5.98
N ASN A 452 -17.79 10.85 -5.62
CA ASN A 452 -17.81 9.87 -4.52
C ASN A 452 -19.08 8.99 -4.58
N HIS A 453 -19.37 8.41 -5.74
CA HIS A 453 -20.49 7.49 -5.92
C HIS A 453 -20.14 6.11 -5.37
N ILE A 454 -21.04 5.57 -4.55
CA ILE A 454 -20.94 4.22 -3.99
C ILE A 454 -22.24 3.49 -4.29
N ALA A 455 -22.17 2.32 -4.90
CA ALA A 455 -23.33 1.46 -5.10
C ALA A 455 -23.08 0.08 -4.48
N LEU A 456 -24.13 -0.48 -3.90
CA LEU A 456 -24.14 -1.71 -3.12
C LEU A 456 -25.28 -2.58 -3.58
N ASN A 457 -25.00 -3.82 -3.96
CA ASN A 457 -26.01 -4.83 -4.24
C ASN A 457 -25.67 -6.06 -3.40
N GLU A 458 -26.47 -6.32 -2.35
CA GLU A 458 -26.17 -7.34 -1.34
C GLU A 458 -27.36 -8.27 -1.14
N SER A 459 -27.08 -9.54 -1.00
CA SER A 459 -28.05 -10.58 -0.68
C SER A 459 -27.53 -11.43 0.48
N LEU A 460 -28.15 -11.28 1.65
CA LEU A 460 -27.93 -12.13 2.81
C LEU A 460 -29.07 -13.15 2.85
N ARG A 461 -28.76 -14.44 2.91
CA ARG A 461 -29.73 -15.51 2.91
C ARG A 461 -29.59 -16.42 4.11
N GLY A 462 -30.69 -16.71 4.77
CA GLY A 462 -30.77 -17.64 5.88
C GLY A 462 -29.99 -17.22 7.12
N ILE A 463 -29.76 -15.90 7.33
CA ILE A 463 -29.01 -15.37 8.47
C ILE A 463 -29.85 -15.40 9.75
N ASP A 464 -29.17 -15.61 10.88
CA ASP A 464 -29.72 -15.33 12.21
C ASP A 464 -29.54 -13.85 12.51
N VAL A 465 -30.66 -13.11 12.57
CA VAL A 465 -30.62 -11.64 12.64
C VAL A 465 -30.24 -11.14 14.03
N GLN A 466 -30.55 -11.86 15.09
CA GLN A 466 -30.28 -11.44 16.46
C GLN A 466 -28.79 -11.26 16.73
N PRO A 467 -27.89 -12.24 16.52
CA PRO A 467 -26.47 -12.08 16.76
C PRO A 467 -25.85 -11.08 15.78
N LEU A 468 -26.36 -10.95 14.55
CA LEU A 468 -25.92 -9.92 13.63
C LEU A 468 -26.18 -8.50 14.18
N LEU A 469 -27.39 -8.22 14.65
CA LEU A 469 -27.76 -6.92 15.22
C LEU A 469 -27.02 -6.64 16.53
N GLN A 470 -26.80 -7.67 17.34
CA GLN A 470 -26.04 -7.55 18.57
C GLN A 470 -24.58 -7.16 18.30
N ASP A 471 -23.93 -7.83 17.35
CA ASP A 471 -22.53 -7.56 17.00
C ASP A 471 -22.39 -6.25 16.22
N ALA A 472 -23.28 -5.97 15.25
CA ALA A 472 -23.18 -4.78 14.40
C ALA A 472 -23.61 -3.47 15.07
N ALA A 473 -24.60 -3.51 15.98
CA ALA A 473 -25.23 -2.31 16.53
C ALA A 473 -25.41 -2.33 18.05
N GLY A 474 -25.04 -3.41 18.75
CA GLY A 474 -25.29 -3.59 20.17
C GLY A 474 -26.79 -3.67 20.51
N LYS A 475 -27.66 -4.03 19.54
CA LYS A 475 -29.11 -4.05 19.67
C LYS A 475 -29.63 -5.49 19.69
N ASP A 476 -30.48 -5.79 20.67
CA ASP A 476 -31.17 -7.05 20.81
C ASP A 476 -32.70 -6.81 20.70
N ILE A 477 -33.14 -6.42 19.51
CA ILE A 477 -34.51 -5.96 19.24
C ILE A 477 -35.36 -6.91 18.40
N VAL A 478 -34.72 -7.78 17.60
CA VAL A 478 -35.40 -8.73 16.71
C VAL A 478 -34.66 -10.06 16.73
N GLU A 479 -35.40 -11.12 16.95
CA GLU A 479 -35.00 -12.52 16.74
C GLU A 479 -35.58 -13.02 15.44
N GLY A 480 -34.97 -14.04 14.84
CA GLY A 480 -35.49 -14.73 13.67
C GLY A 480 -34.41 -14.99 12.63
N ARG A 481 -34.71 -15.89 11.73
CA ARG A 481 -33.86 -16.29 10.62
C ARG A 481 -34.47 -15.89 9.29
N GLY A 482 -33.65 -15.38 8.37
CA GLY A 482 -34.24 -15.01 7.08
C GLY A 482 -33.28 -14.37 6.09
N ASP A 483 -33.90 -13.68 5.16
CA ASP A 483 -33.22 -13.13 3.98
C ASP A 483 -33.33 -11.60 4.01
N VAL A 484 -32.22 -10.93 3.66
CA VAL A 484 -32.19 -9.48 3.48
C VAL A 484 -31.54 -9.18 2.14
N MET A 485 -32.15 -8.33 1.36
CA MET A 485 -31.66 -7.86 0.06
C MET A 485 -31.55 -6.35 0.08
N LEU A 486 -30.43 -5.82 -0.41
CA LEU A 486 -30.15 -4.40 -0.53
C LEU A 486 -29.68 -4.10 -1.94
N ASP A 487 -30.27 -3.09 -2.56
CA ASP A 487 -29.80 -2.51 -3.82
C ASP A 487 -29.87 -1.00 -3.69
N ILE A 488 -28.74 -0.39 -3.32
CA ILE A 488 -28.66 1.01 -2.95
C ILE A 488 -27.49 1.68 -3.61
N ALA A 489 -27.66 2.96 -3.89
CA ALA A 489 -26.59 3.84 -4.34
C ALA A 489 -26.62 5.15 -3.55
N THR A 490 -25.45 5.74 -3.36
CA THR A 490 -25.28 7.01 -2.67
C THR A 490 -24.12 7.80 -3.26
N HIS A 491 -24.04 9.10 -2.95
CA HIS A 491 -22.93 9.97 -3.34
C HIS A 491 -22.75 11.10 -2.34
N GLY A 492 -21.52 11.62 -2.26
CA GLY A 492 -21.22 12.76 -1.39
C GLY A 492 -19.86 12.70 -0.74
N ASP A 493 -19.42 13.84 -0.23
CA ASP A 493 -18.07 14.04 0.30
C ASP A 493 -17.97 13.82 1.81
N THR A 494 -19.10 13.63 2.50
CA THR A 494 -19.15 13.37 3.95
C THR A 494 -20.10 12.23 4.27
N VAL A 495 -19.94 11.61 5.44
CA VAL A 495 -20.87 10.57 5.92
C VAL A 495 -22.31 11.09 6.00
N ALA A 496 -22.49 12.35 6.40
CA ALA A 496 -23.80 12.98 6.44
C ALA A 496 -24.40 13.15 5.03
N ALA A 497 -23.59 13.54 4.04
CA ALA A 497 -24.02 13.64 2.65
C ALA A 497 -24.41 12.26 2.10
N LEU A 498 -23.59 11.23 2.32
CA LEU A 498 -23.91 9.86 1.91
C LEU A 498 -25.25 9.37 2.47
N LYS A 499 -25.52 9.61 3.76
CA LYS A 499 -26.81 9.25 4.38
C LYS A 499 -27.99 9.96 3.74
N LYS A 500 -27.85 11.22 3.35
CA LYS A 500 -28.91 12.05 2.75
C LYS A 500 -29.19 11.75 1.28
N THR A 501 -28.23 11.16 0.59
CA THR A 501 -28.33 10.89 -0.86
C THR A 501 -28.65 9.43 -1.17
N VAL A 502 -28.61 8.53 -0.13
CA VAL A 502 -28.88 7.11 -0.36
C VAL A 502 -30.25 6.90 -1.02
N SER A 503 -30.25 6.12 -2.11
CA SER A 503 -31.45 5.81 -2.88
C SER A 503 -31.38 4.36 -3.38
N GLY A 504 -32.54 3.72 -3.59
CA GLY A 504 -32.61 2.33 -4.03
C GLY A 504 -33.73 1.55 -3.36
N SER A 505 -33.47 0.28 -3.01
CA SER A 505 -34.45 -0.59 -2.38
C SER A 505 -33.81 -1.50 -1.33
N ALA A 506 -34.61 -1.88 -0.33
CA ALA A 506 -34.26 -2.89 0.66
C ALA A 506 -35.45 -3.82 0.86
N ARG A 507 -35.20 -5.12 1.08
CA ARG A 507 -36.22 -6.10 1.41
C ARG A 507 -35.72 -7.04 2.51
N ALA A 508 -36.58 -7.33 3.48
CA ALA A 508 -36.33 -8.30 4.53
C ALA A 508 -37.48 -9.27 4.64
N VAL A 509 -37.16 -10.56 4.81
CA VAL A 509 -38.14 -11.63 5.13
C VAL A 509 -37.54 -12.46 6.24
N LEU A 510 -38.15 -12.41 7.43
CA LEU A 510 -37.71 -13.15 8.60
C LEU A 510 -38.79 -14.22 8.95
N ARG A 511 -38.35 -15.33 9.49
CA ARG A 511 -39.19 -16.45 9.92
C ARG A 511 -38.84 -16.87 11.33
N ASP A 512 -39.86 -17.39 12.02
CA ASP A 512 -39.74 -18.00 13.34
C ASP A 512 -38.99 -17.13 14.35
N GLY A 513 -39.47 -15.92 14.53
CA GLY A 513 -38.79 -14.90 15.31
C GLY A 513 -39.68 -14.15 16.29
N ALA A 514 -39.11 -13.13 16.91
CA ALA A 514 -39.82 -12.25 17.85
C ALA A 514 -39.29 -10.81 17.76
N ILE A 515 -40.18 -9.85 17.98
CA ILE A 515 -39.85 -8.44 18.24
C ILE A 515 -39.78 -8.25 19.75
N LYS A 516 -38.63 -7.83 20.25
CA LYS A 516 -38.37 -7.61 21.69
C LYS A 516 -38.74 -6.19 22.13
N GLY A 517 -38.98 -6.03 23.43
CA GLY A 517 -39.32 -4.74 24.05
C GLY A 517 -40.79 -4.34 23.95
N ILE A 518 -41.64 -5.16 23.31
CA ILE A 518 -43.08 -4.94 23.25
C ILE A 518 -43.85 -6.25 23.23
N ASN A 519 -44.84 -6.36 24.12
CA ASN A 519 -45.84 -7.44 24.11
C ASN A 519 -47.16 -6.89 23.58
N ILE A 520 -47.37 -6.97 22.25
CA ILE A 520 -48.57 -6.44 21.59
C ILE A 520 -49.84 -7.11 22.09
N ALA A 521 -49.81 -8.40 22.39
CA ALA A 521 -50.98 -9.11 22.95
C ALA A 521 -51.38 -8.56 24.31
N GLN A 522 -50.42 -8.27 25.17
CA GLN A 522 -50.70 -7.66 26.48
C GLN A 522 -51.14 -6.20 26.34
N SER A 523 -50.49 -5.42 25.42
CA SER A 523 -50.92 -4.05 25.12
C SER A 523 -52.35 -3.95 24.63
N LEU A 524 -52.82 -4.92 23.82
CA LEU A 524 -54.23 -5.05 23.39
C LEU A 524 -55.19 -5.31 24.55
N ARG A 525 -54.82 -6.20 25.48
CA ARG A 525 -55.63 -6.49 26.68
C ARG A 525 -55.75 -5.23 27.57
N THR A 526 -54.63 -4.52 27.78
CA THR A 526 -54.60 -3.30 28.56
C THR A 526 -55.41 -2.17 27.89
N ALA A 527 -55.30 -2.01 26.57
CA ALA A 527 -56.11 -1.05 25.82
C ALA A 527 -57.60 -1.31 25.94
N LYS A 528 -58.04 -2.60 25.84
CA LYS A 528 -59.42 -2.99 26.04
C LYS A 528 -59.92 -2.71 27.46
N ALA A 529 -59.12 -3.05 28.49
CA ALA A 529 -59.47 -2.78 29.88
C ALA A 529 -59.71 -1.29 30.12
N LYS A 530 -58.85 -0.41 29.56
CA LYS A 530 -59.03 1.04 29.62
C LYS A 530 -60.29 1.52 28.90
N LEU A 531 -60.63 0.95 27.74
CA LEU A 531 -61.86 1.25 26.99
C LEU A 531 -63.09 0.82 27.72
N SER A 532 -63.04 -0.22 28.57
CA SER A 532 -64.14 -0.72 29.40
C SER A 532 -64.21 -0.12 30.80
N GLY A 533 -63.45 0.97 31.07
CA GLY A 533 -63.50 1.69 32.36
C GLY A 533 -62.60 1.10 33.46
N GLY A 534 -61.77 0.13 33.17
CA GLY A 534 -60.80 -0.47 34.11
C GLY A 534 -59.48 0.33 34.19
N SER A 535 -58.88 0.37 35.35
CA SER A 535 -57.52 0.87 35.54
C SER A 535 -56.50 -0.21 35.28
N ALA A 536 -55.77 -0.14 34.17
CA ALA A 536 -54.64 -1.02 33.90
C ALA A 536 -53.37 -0.18 33.73
N GLN A 537 -52.41 -0.37 34.61
CA GLN A 537 -51.07 0.17 34.50
C GLN A 537 -50.18 -0.85 33.80
N GLN A 538 -49.49 -0.47 32.75
CA GLN A 538 -48.51 -1.30 32.07
C GLN A 538 -47.15 -0.64 32.20
N GLU A 539 -46.21 -1.29 32.85
CA GLU A 539 -44.80 -1.00 32.75
C GLU A 539 -44.23 -1.92 31.67
N ALA A 540 -43.53 -1.32 30.66
CA ALA A 540 -42.85 -2.11 29.65
C ALA A 540 -41.64 -2.83 30.31
N SER A 541 -41.57 -4.15 30.14
CA SER A 541 -40.44 -4.96 30.61
C SER A 541 -39.51 -5.29 29.46
N ALA A 542 -38.21 -5.32 29.74
CA ALA A 542 -37.20 -5.74 28.77
C ALA A 542 -37.36 -7.20 28.30
N THR A 543 -38.14 -7.98 29.06
CA THR A 543 -38.51 -9.37 28.72
C THR A 543 -39.73 -9.48 27.83
N ASP A 544 -40.44 -8.36 27.56
CA ASP A 544 -41.61 -8.34 26.70
C ASP A 544 -41.21 -8.64 25.26
N LYS A 545 -41.93 -9.57 24.61
CA LYS A 545 -41.72 -9.90 23.20
C LYS A 545 -43.05 -10.23 22.47
N THR A 546 -43.03 -10.02 21.18
CA THR A 546 -44.11 -10.41 20.27
C THR A 546 -43.56 -11.39 19.25
N ASP A 547 -43.95 -12.67 19.39
CA ASP A 547 -43.54 -13.75 18.49
C ASP A 547 -44.24 -13.61 17.13
N PHE A 548 -43.53 -13.95 16.03
CA PHE A 548 -44.06 -14.04 14.68
C PHE A 548 -43.54 -15.31 13.97
N SER A 549 -44.38 -15.89 13.12
CA SER A 549 -43.98 -16.96 12.20
C SER A 549 -43.34 -16.44 10.94
N GLU A 550 -43.73 -15.26 10.49
CA GLU A 550 -43.18 -14.55 9.32
C GLU A 550 -43.27 -13.04 9.54
N LEU A 551 -42.22 -12.32 9.19
CA LEU A 551 -42.20 -10.88 9.10
C LEU A 551 -41.56 -10.52 7.75
N SER A 552 -42.23 -9.69 6.95
CA SER A 552 -41.73 -9.21 5.67
C SER A 552 -41.97 -7.72 5.51
N ALA A 553 -41.02 -7.03 4.92
CA ALA A 553 -41.11 -5.63 4.58
C ALA A 553 -40.23 -5.32 3.36
N SER A 554 -40.70 -4.43 2.50
CA SER A 554 -39.87 -3.83 1.44
C SER A 554 -39.85 -2.32 1.55
N PHE A 555 -38.68 -1.72 1.26
CA PHE A 555 -38.46 -0.29 1.37
C PHE A 555 -38.05 0.27 0.03
N LYS A 556 -38.67 1.35 -0.37
CA LYS A 556 -38.19 2.22 -1.44
C LYS A 556 -37.45 3.39 -0.83
N ILE A 557 -36.18 3.52 -1.15
CA ILE A 557 -35.31 4.54 -0.55
C ILE A 557 -35.11 5.65 -1.57
N VAL A 558 -35.39 6.89 -1.20
CA VAL A 558 -35.20 8.08 -2.06
C VAL A 558 -34.60 9.19 -1.22
N ASN A 559 -33.41 9.67 -1.61
CA ASN A 559 -32.72 10.78 -0.94
C ASN A 559 -32.69 10.65 0.59
N GLY A 560 -32.27 9.49 1.09
CA GLY A 560 -32.09 9.24 2.50
C GLY A 560 -33.37 8.88 3.26
N VAL A 561 -34.55 8.83 2.61
CA VAL A 561 -35.81 8.41 3.23
C VAL A 561 -36.23 7.06 2.70
N ALA A 562 -36.34 6.06 3.56
CA ALA A 562 -36.83 4.72 3.27
C ALA A 562 -38.32 4.64 3.57
N HIS A 563 -39.15 4.62 2.54
CA HIS A 563 -40.59 4.47 2.61
C HIS A 563 -40.98 2.99 2.55
N ASN A 564 -41.91 2.59 3.44
CA ASN A 564 -42.49 1.27 3.46
C ASN A 564 -44.00 1.37 3.59
N ASP A 565 -44.74 0.53 2.87
CA ASP A 565 -46.21 0.43 2.91
C ASP A 565 -46.74 -1.02 2.96
N ASP A 566 -45.83 -1.99 3.00
CA ASP A 566 -46.12 -3.42 2.89
C ASP A 566 -45.61 -4.27 4.08
N LEU A 567 -45.28 -3.64 5.21
CA LEU A 567 -44.91 -4.44 6.39
C LEU A 567 -46.04 -5.38 6.80
N VAL A 568 -45.71 -6.66 6.85
CA VAL A 568 -46.60 -7.70 7.37
C VAL A 568 -45.86 -8.59 8.35
N ALA A 569 -46.41 -8.75 9.57
CA ALA A 569 -45.96 -9.81 10.47
C ALA A 569 -47.13 -10.70 10.84
N LYS A 570 -46.93 -12.03 10.72
CA LYS A 570 -47.89 -13.06 11.03
C LYS A 570 -47.53 -13.72 12.35
N SER A 571 -48.45 -13.72 13.30
CA SER A 571 -48.34 -14.43 14.56
C SER A 571 -49.53 -15.36 14.70
N PRO A 572 -49.50 -16.41 15.53
CA PRO A 572 -50.65 -17.25 15.77
C PRO A 572 -51.94 -16.49 16.17
N PHE A 573 -51.78 -15.37 16.91
CA PHE A 573 -52.90 -14.59 17.43
C PHE A 573 -53.05 -13.21 16.78
N LEU A 574 -52.01 -12.71 16.09
CA LEU A 574 -51.93 -11.33 15.62
C LEU A 574 -51.59 -11.28 14.13
N ARG A 575 -52.10 -10.22 13.48
CA ARG A 575 -51.58 -9.74 12.21
C ARG A 575 -51.09 -8.31 12.44
N LEU A 576 -49.82 -8.09 12.18
CA LEU A 576 -49.27 -6.73 12.14
C LEU A 576 -49.17 -6.29 10.70
N GLY A 577 -49.61 -5.09 10.43
CA GLY A 577 -49.29 -4.35 9.23
C GLY A 577 -48.63 -3.05 9.63
N GLY A 578 -47.92 -2.43 8.71
CA GLY A 578 -47.26 -1.15 9.00
C GLY A 578 -46.94 -0.38 7.73
N ALA A 579 -46.92 0.93 7.87
CA ALA A 579 -46.48 1.85 6.82
C ALA A 579 -45.85 3.10 7.43
N GLY A 580 -44.90 3.69 6.75
CA GLY A 580 -44.26 4.92 7.21
C GLY A 580 -42.89 5.12 6.61
N ASP A 581 -42.16 6.07 7.20
CA ASP A 581 -40.85 6.54 6.73
C ASP A 581 -39.80 6.35 7.77
N ILE A 582 -38.61 5.90 7.30
CA ILE A 582 -37.38 5.90 8.06
C ILE A 582 -36.42 6.88 7.38
N ASP A 583 -36.23 8.04 7.99
CA ASP A 583 -35.30 9.07 7.55
C ASP A 583 -33.88 8.72 8.01
N ILE A 584 -33.12 8.04 7.13
CA ILE A 584 -31.73 7.62 7.36
C ILE A 584 -30.84 8.89 7.42
N GLY A 585 -31.16 9.89 6.59
CA GLY A 585 -30.41 11.15 6.50
C GLY A 585 -30.37 11.92 7.81
N ASN A 586 -31.51 11.98 8.52
CA ASN A 586 -31.66 12.68 9.80
C ASN A 586 -31.78 11.72 10.98
N SER A 587 -31.62 10.41 10.77
CA SER A 587 -31.70 9.34 11.80
C SER A 587 -32.99 9.39 12.59
N ARG A 588 -34.14 9.48 11.90
CA ARG A 588 -35.50 9.57 12.50
C ARG A 588 -36.43 8.53 11.91
N ILE A 589 -37.47 8.20 12.67
CA ILE A 589 -38.56 7.32 12.24
C ILE A 589 -39.91 8.01 12.43
N ASP A 590 -40.82 7.79 11.50
CA ASP A 590 -42.23 8.12 11.56
C ASP A 590 -43.04 6.99 10.93
N TYR A 591 -43.57 6.11 11.78
CA TYR A 591 -44.04 4.82 11.31
C TYR A 591 -45.32 4.40 12.08
N LEU A 592 -46.38 4.05 11.34
CA LEU A 592 -47.63 3.58 11.90
C LEU A 592 -47.71 2.06 11.82
N LEU A 593 -47.71 1.40 12.96
CA LEU A 593 -47.99 -0.02 13.09
C LEU A 593 -49.48 -0.24 13.38
N LYS A 594 -50.10 -1.26 12.79
CA LYS A 594 -51.47 -1.69 13.04
C LYS A 594 -51.46 -3.13 13.44
N ALA A 595 -51.86 -3.44 14.69
CA ALA A 595 -51.95 -4.78 15.20
C ALA A 595 -53.44 -5.21 15.28
N SER A 596 -53.80 -6.29 14.57
CA SER A 596 -55.17 -6.83 14.55
C SER A 596 -55.21 -8.25 15.12
N VAL A 597 -56.23 -8.59 15.90
CA VAL A 597 -56.46 -9.93 16.46
C VAL A 597 -57.16 -10.82 15.46
N VAL A 598 -56.62 -12.02 15.20
CA VAL A 598 -57.18 -13.02 14.28
C VAL A 598 -58.09 -13.98 15.01
N SER A 599 -59.20 -14.38 14.36
CA SER A 599 -60.30 -15.12 15.00
C SER A 599 -60.12 -16.63 15.13
N THR A 600 -58.97 -17.20 14.93
CA THR A 600 -58.78 -18.68 14.85
C THR A 600 -58.03 -19.28 16.02
N ALA A 601 -58.23 -18.81 17.25
CA ALA A 601 -57.64 -19.42 18.44
C ALA A 601 -58.55 -20.49 19.05
N ALA A 602 -59.11 -21.38 18.24
CA ALA A 602 -59.76 -22.61 18.77
C ALA A 602 -58.64 -23.51 19.33
N GLY A 603 -58.35 -23.39 20.63
CA GLY A 603 -57.43 -24.25 21.36
C GLY A 603 -56.42 -23.59 22.32
N GLN A 604 -56.14 -22.32 22.21
CA GLN A 604 -55.16 -21.65 23.09
C GLN A 604 -55.62 -20.26 23.51
N GLY A 605 -56.32 -20.13 24.61
CA GLY A 605 -56.59 -18.83 25.22
C GLY A 605 -58.00 -18.54 25.65
N GLY A 606 -58.93 -19.50 25.61
CA GLY A 606 -60.24 -19.39 26.23
C GLY A 606 -61.14 -18.25 25.71
N LYS A 607 -62.29 -18.01 26.38
CA LYS A 607 -63.29 -16.98 26.06
C LYS A 607 -62.79 -15.53 26.00
N GLU A 608 -61.55 -15.25 26.48
CA GLU A 608 -60.94 -13.92 26.43
C GLU A 608 -60.42 -13.52 25.03
N ALA A 609 -59.90 -14.48 24.24
CA ALA A 609 -59.41 -14.20 22.88
C ALA A 609 -60.55 -13.82 21.92
N ASP A 610 -61.75 -14.43 22.07
CA ASP A 610 -62.93 -14.08 21.28
C ASP A 610 -63.40 -12.65 21.51
N SER A 611 -63.21 -12.13 22.70
CA SER A 611 -63.58 -10.75 23.04
C SER A 611 -62.71 -9.65 22.48
N LEU A 612 -61.53 -10.00 21.94
CA LEU A 612 -60.60 -9.07 21.27
C LEU A 612 -60.70 -9.14 19.73
N LYS A 613 -61.52 -10.03 19.21
CA LYS A 613 -61.71 -10.25 17.78
C LYS A 613 -62.10 -8.98 17.04
N GLY A 614 -61.39 -8.66 15.97
CA GLY A 614 -61.66 -7.49 15.15
C GLY A 614 -61.14 -6.17 15.72
N LEU A 615 -60.48 -6.19 16.89
CA LEU A 615 -59.84 -4.99 17.42
C LEU A 615 -58.51 -4.73 16.66
N THR A 616 -58.34 -3.52 16.17
CA THR A 616 -57.07 -3.07 15.59
C THR A 616 -56.47 -1.98 16.48
N LEU A 617 -55.21 -2.20 16.89
CA LEU A 617 -54.45 -1.27 17.73
C LEU A 617 -53.45 -0.52 16.87
N PRO A 618 -53.64 0.76 16.60
CA PRO A 618 -52.63 1.59 15.95
C PRO A 618 -51.60 2.06 16.96
N VAL A 619 -50.31 1.85 16.62
CA VAL A 619 -49.15 2.27 17.38
C VAL A 619 -48.31 3.18 16.50
N HIS A 620 -48.17 4.45 16.86
CA HIS A 620 -47.34 5.37 16.17
C HIS A 620 -45.94 5.37 16.77
N VAL A 621 -44.92 5.05 15.94
CA VAL A 621 -43.51 5.00 16.31
C VAL A 621 -42.82 6.23 15.72
N THR A 622 -42.34 7.13 16.58
CA THR A 622 -41.76 8.40 16.13
C THR A 622 -40.48 8.75 16.89
N GLY A 623 -39.68 9.64 16.33
CA GLY A 623 -38.47 10.20 17.00
C GLY A 623 -37.15 9.70 16.47
N PRO A 624 -36.06 9.85 17.24
CA PRO A 624 -34.74 9.38 16.83
C PRO A 624 -34.68 7.86 16.72
N LEU A 625 -33.96 7.33 15.69
CA LEU A 625 -33.77 5.88 15.51
C LEU A 625 -33.07 5.21 16.69
N GLU A 626 -32.23 5.95 17.42
CA GLU A 626 -31.53 5.44 18.61
C GLU A 626 -32.46 5.23 19.80
N LYS A 627 -33.51 6.06 19.93
CA LYS A 627 -34.48 6.02 21.03
C LYS A 627 -35.87 6.42 20.53
N PRO A 628 -36.54 5.52 19.76
CA PRO A 628 -37.90 5.80 19.26
C PRO A 628 -38.92 5.85 20.38
N SER A 629 -39.97 6.68 20.19
CA SER A 629 -41.13 6.82 21.07
C SER A 629 -42.32 6.04 20.50
N PHE A 630 -42.99 5.29 21.33
CA PHE A 630 -44.19 4.49 20.95
C PHE A 630 -45.43 5.12 21.55
N LYS A 631 -46.38 5.53 20.74
CA LYS A 631 -47.62 6.17 21.16
C LYS A 631 -48.83 5.39 20.64
N LEU A 632 -49.71 4.97 21.55
CA LEU A 632 -51.00 4.34 21.20
C LEU A 632 -52.01 5.41 20.76
N GLU A 633 -52.59 5.25 19.57
CA GLU A 633 -53.60 6.16 19.03
C GLU A 633 -55.01 5.67 19.34
N LEU A 634 -55.38 5.67 20.63
CA LEU A 634 -56.69 5.18 21.09
C LEU A 634 -57.87 5.98 20.51
N ALA A 635 -57.68 7.24 20.14
CA ALA A 635 -58.73 8.07 19.54
C ALA A 635 -59.16 7.57 18.14
N SER A 636 -58.26 6.98 17.37
CA SER A 636 -58.56 6.42 16.04
C SER A 636 -59.34 5.10 16.17
N MET A 637 -59.11 4.32 17.25
CA MET A 637 -59.90 3.11 17.53
C MET A 637 -61.36 3.42 17.81
N VAL A 638 -61.64 4.47 18.59
CA VAL A 638 -63.01 4.91 18.91
C VAL A 638 -63.72 5.45 17.67
N SER A 639 -63.01 6.20 16.81
CA SER A 639 -63.58 6.75 15.58
C SER A 639 -63.99 5.65 14.58
N ASP A 640 -63.16 4.63 14.40
CA ASP A 640 -63.46 3.53 13.44
C ASP A 640 -64.55 2.61 13.95
N SER A 641 -64.58 2.27 15.22
CA SER A 641 -65.67 1.51 15.82
C SER A 641 -66.99 2.30 15.81
N THR A 642 -66.96 3.61 15.97
CA THR A 642 -68.13 4.47 15.92
C THR A 642 -68.61 4.65 14.47
N LYS A 643 -67.72 4.75 13.49
CA LYS A 643 -68.06 4.76 12.06
C LYS A 643 -68.72 3.46 11.61
N ALA A 644 -68.16 2.30 12.02
CA ALA A 644 -68.75 1.00 11.71
C ALA A 644 -70.18 0.87 12.30
N ARG A 645 -70.40 1.29 13.57
CA ARG A 645 -71.72 1.30 14.19
C ARG A 645 -72.70 2.28 13.55
N ILE A 646 -72.22 3.39 13.06
CA ILE A 646 -73.05 4.41 12.34
C ILE A 646 -73.43 3.84 10.97
N GLU A 647 -72.53 3.14 10.27
CA GLU A 647 -72.80 2.51 8.97
C GLU A 647 -73.77 1.38 9.10
N ASP A 648 -73.65 0.52 10.13
CA ASP A 648 -74.59 -0.56 10.43
C ASP A 648 -75.99 -0.01 10.79
N LYS A 649 -76.08 1.01 11.65
CA LYS A 649 -77.34 1.69 11.94
C LYS A 649 -77.97 2.37 10.72
N LYS A 650 -77.17 2.94 9.82
CA LYS A 650 -77.67 3.50 8.60
C LYS A 650 -78.24 2.44 7.66
N GLN A 651 -77.62 1.28 7.57
CA GLN A 651 -78.16 0.15 6.81
C GLN A 651 -79.40 -0.39 7.43
N GLU A 652 -79.45 -0.57 8.77
CA GLU A 652 -80.68 -0.97 9.47
C GLU A 652 -81.85 0.00 9.27
N ILE A 653 -81.60 1.32 9.39
CA ILE A 653 -82.60 2.36 9.14
C ILE A 653 -83.05 2.36 7.68
N LYS A 654 -82.13 2.15 6.73
CA LYS A 654 -82.46 2.07 5.30
C LYS A 654 -83.29 0.82 4.99
N GLN A 655 -83.04 -0.29 5.66
CA GLN A 655 -83.76 -1.53 5.50
C GLN A 655 -85.14 -1.44 6.15
N GLN A 656 -85.27 -0.87 7.35
CA GLN A 656 -86.57 -0.61 8.01
C GLN A 656 -87.40 0.43 7.19
N ALA A 657 -86.84 1.41 6.58
CA ALA A 657 -87.55 2.36 5.71
C ALA A 657 -88.04 1.69 4.42
N GLN A 658 -87.22 0.77 3.83
CA GLN A 658 -87.69 -0.02 2.66
C GLN A 658 -88.81 -1.02 3.00
N ASP A 659 -88.72 -1.64 4.16
CA ASP A 659 -89.78 -2.57 4.61
C ASP A 659 -91.08 -1.82 4.91
N LYS A 660 -91.02 -0.63 5.56
CA LYS A 660 -92.17 0.22 5.78
C LYS A 660 -92.81 0.75 4.47
N VAL A 661 -92.02 1.04 3.47
CA VAL A 661 -92.52 1.42 2.14
C VAL A 661 -93.17 0.21 1.43
N LYS A 662 -92.58 -0.96 1.54
CA LYS A 662 -93.09 -2.19 1.00
C LYS A 662 -94.47 -2.59 1.66
N ASP A 663 -94.58 -2.43 2.96
CA ASP A 663 -95.81 -2.68 3.67
C ASP A 663 -96.94 -1.67 3.38
N LYS A 664 -96.61 -0.39 3.20
CA LYS A 664 -97.56 0.63 2.75
C LYS A 664 -97.97 0.43 1.29
N LEU A 665 -97.11 -0.04 0.42
CA LEU A 665 -97.48 -0.42 -0.94
C LEU A 665 -98.40 -1.66 -1.00
N LYS A 666 -98.11 -2.66 -0.20
CA LYS A 666 -99.02 -3.85 -0.07
C LYS A 666 -100.42 -3.48 0.47
N GLY A 667 -100.55 -2.50 1.38
CA GLY A 667 -101.80 -2.01 1.90
C GLY A 667 -102.57 -1.14 0.91
N LEU A 668 -101.98 -0.63 -0.15
CA LEU A 668 -102.64 0.13 -1.21
C LEU A 668 -103.15 -0.71 -2.40
N PHE A 669 -102.64 -1.95 -2.53
CA PHE A 669 -103.07 -2.90 -3.58
C PHE A 669 -104.06 -3.94 -3.12
N ASN A 670 -104.54 -3.90 -1.86
CA ASN A 670 -105.52 -4.79 -1.27
C ASN A 670 -106.81 -4.03 -0.86
N LYS A 671 -107.24 -3.00 -1.60
CA LYS A 671 -108.58 -2.42 -1.59
C LYS A 671 -109.21 -2.48 -2.96
#